data_27ead63d260361474a454dd343baba06
#
_entry.id   27ead63d260361474a454dd343baba06
#
_cell.length_a   1.000
_cell.length_b   1.000
_cell.length_c   1.000
_cell.angle_alpha   90.00
_cell.angle_beta   90.00
_cell.angle_gamma   90.00
#
_symmetry.space_group_name_H-M   'P 1'
#
loop_
_entity.id
_entity.type
_entity.pdbx_description
1 polymer ?
#
loop_
_entity_poly.entity_id
_entity_poly.type
_entity_poly.pdbx_seq_one_letter_code
_entity_poly.pdbx_strand_id
1 'polypeptide(L)'
;VTGIRGGIERAIDIKKQSNSIVEAISAEDIGKLPDVSIAESISRLPGLTAQRVAGRAQVISVRGLSPDFSTSTLNGRELVSTGDNRSVEFDQYPSELMAGVTVYKTPDASLVGQGLSGTMDMRTVRPLDYDKPVIAISGRWLRNGMGSAANAKANGNRFNISYIGQSADRKLGFSIGYSHSDTPVQEQQVGLYEPWQAIGTGWRPGVAAGTFYSDGIKALRRTGYTKRDGVMATLEVRANDAWISTFDVFHSQATQENTANQFEVHIGDYNGGYGRLNVTGAQVNSNGSFTGGVAQNVYPLVRGMYNHREDKIDAAGWRNEFFFANGVKLSADASWSRAKRDELNLENNTQLMPAPQLDSVALAFSSNGFSQLVPGRDYSDPTKLFLANTIYGSGYGKVPKVVDELKSFRLDAEFPAPGALQTMFSDIHVGANYADRSKQKWQPEGNINLGAQGITPVGSEFQYGLVDLGFAGVGLIPSWNVPGAVAKYMTFNPVDNQPWLIPKAWTVNEKIGTFFVQGNIDTTWGDVPVRGNVGVQVQHTDQSSDSRVWDNSQAAGHEIRPFTNGKTYTDVLPSLNLVFSLTNDQTLRVALARQVARARVDQLRASVEFGVDTTTGKPGAGGGNPLLDPWRANAFDISWEKYFGNKAYIAAAYFYKDLTSYIYTQTRDGYDFTSLLQGWVPPAGMTVPVKTQGTMS
;
A
#
# COMPACT_ATOMS: atom_id res chain seq x y z
N VAL A 1 32.88 -9.23 13.70
CA VAL A 1 32.31 -8.24 12.78
C VAL A 1 32.18 -8.82 11.36
N THR A 2 31.72 -10.05 11.24
CA THR A 2 31.63 -10.71 9.91
C THR A 2 30.26 -10.54 9.26
N GLY A 3 29.18 -10.40 10.01
CA GLY A 3 27.80 -10.45 9.51
C GLY A 3 27.39 -9.39 8.49
N ILE A 4 27.45 -8.11 8.80
CA ILE A 4 27.01 -7.02 7.89
C ILE A 4 27.90 -6.92 6.66
N ARG A 5 29.22 -7.14 6.83
CA ARG A 5 30.19 -7.07 5.75
C ARG A 5 29.97 -8.16 4.70
N GLY A 6 29.75 -9.41 5.14
CA GLY A 6 29.45 -10.51 4.22
C GLY A 6 28.13 -10.33 3.47
N GLY A 7 27.11 -9.76 4.12
CA GLY A 7 25.86 -9.39 3.45
C GLY A 7 26.06 -8.35 2.34
N ILE A 8 26.90 -7.34 2.57
CA ILE A 8 27.25 -6.32 1.55
C ILE A 8 28.00 -6.98 0.39
N GLU A 9 29.01 -7.81 0.69
CA GLU A 9 29.81 -8.51 -0.32
C GLU A 9 28.92 -9.40 -1.22
N ARG A 10 28.00 -10.18 -0.64
CA ARG A 10 27.02 -10.99 -1.43
C ARG A 10 26.08 -10.12 -2.24
N ALA A 11 25.58 -9.02 -1.70
CA ALA A 11 24.70 -8.09 -2.42
C ALA A 11 25.41 -7.52 -3.66
N ILE A 12 26.68 -7.15 -3.54
CA ILE A 12 27.52 -6.71 -4.65
C ILE A 12 27.71 -7.83 -5.67
N ASP A 13 27.97 -9.06 -5.23
CA ASP A 13 28.12 -10.22 -6.12
C ASP A 13 26.83 -10.53 -6.88
N ILE A 14 25.66 -10.48 -6.22
CA ILE A 14 24.35 -10.63 -6.87
C ILE A 14 24.17 -9.59 -7.97
N LYS A 15 24.47 -8.32 -7.68
CA LYS A 15 24.40 -7.23 -8.65
C LYS A 15 25.36 -7.45 -9.82
N LYS A 16 26.61 -7.80 -9.53
CA LYS A 16 27.66 -8.04 -10.53
C LYS A 16 27.31 -9.20 -11.45
N GLN A 17 26.75 -10.29 -10.92
CA GLN A 17 26.45 -11.51 -11.69
C GLN A 17 25.12 -11.48 -12.42
N SER A 18 24.18 -10.62 -12.02
CA SER A 18 22.86 -10.53 -12.65
C SER A 18 22.96 -10.10 -14.12
N ASN A 19 22.10 -10.67 -14.98
CA ASN A 19 21.93 -10.22 -16.36
C ASN A 19 21.02 -8.97 -16.43
N SER A 20 20.04 -8.87 -15.57
CA SER A 20 19.20 -7.67 -15.43
C SER A 20 19.88 -6.60 -14.58
N ILE A 21 19.41 -5.36 -14.67
CA ILE A 21 19.81 -4.28 -13.76
C ILE A 21 19.08 -4.48 -12.45
N VAL A 22 19.83 -4.83 -11.40
CA VAL A 22 19.25 -5.14 -10.08
C VAL A 22 19.93 -4.35 -8.96
N GLU A 23 19.22 -4.23 -7.85
CA GLU A 23 19.79 -3.96 -6.53
C GLU A 23 19.48 -5.13 -5.61
N ALA A 24 20.34 -5.41 -4.65
CA ALA A 24 20.15 -6.53 -3.75
C ALA A 24 20.47 -6.18 -2.30
N ILE A 25 19.77 -6.86 -1.41
CA ILE A 25 20.12 -6.96 0.01
C ILE A 25 20.24 -8.45 0.31
N SER A 26 21.34 -8.84 0.93
CA SER A 26 21.55 -10.21 1.38
C SER A 26 21.77 -10.23 2.88
N ALA A 27 21.11 -11.15 3.59
CA ALA A 27 21.41 -11.47 4.97
C ALA A 27 22.46 -12.59 4.99
N GLU A 28 23.61 -12.38 5.65
CA GLU A 28 24.62 -13.41 5.83
C GLU A 28 24.12 -14.49 6.80
N ASP A 29 23.43 -14.04 7.85
CA ASP A 29 22.75 -14.89 8.82
C ASP A 29 21.30 -14.43 8.95
N ILE A 30 20.40 -15.38 9.15
CA ILE A 30 18.99 -15.11 9.43
C ILE A 30 18.88 -14.14 10.62
N GLY A 31 18.09 -13.10 10.46
CA GLY A 31 17.82 -12.14 11.53
C GLY A 31 18.82 -11.00 11.65
N LYS A 32 19.81 -10.88 10.76
CA LYS A 32 20.81 -9.80 10.79
C LYS A 32 20.62 -8.69 9.77
N LEU A 33 19.48 -8.58 9.10
CA LEU A 33 19.16 -7.34 8.39
C LEU A 33 19.14 -6.18 9.40
N PRO A 34 19.89 -5.08 9.12
CA PRO A 34 20.17 -4.05 10.13
C PRO A 34 18.92 -3.26 10.55
N ASP A 35 17.85 -3.33 9.79
CA ASP A 35 16.71 -2.43 9.90
C ASP A 35 15.51 -3.03 10.63
N VAL A 36 14.60 -2.14 11.02
CA VAL A 36 13.37 -2.48 11.77
C VAL A 36 12.35 -3.19 10.88
N SER A 37 12.40 -2.98 9.56
CA SER A 37 11.54 -3.64 8.58
C SER A 37 12.26 -3.84 7.25
N ILE A 38 11.76 -4.76 6.44
CA ILE A 38 12.24 -4.97 5.06
C ILE A 38 12.12 -3.68 4.24
N ALA A 39 11.03 -2.91 4.43
CA ALA A 39 10.83 -1.64 3.74
C ALA A 39 11.95 -0.63 4.01
N GLU A 40 12.43 -0.54 5.25
CA GLU A 40 13.55 0.36 5.59
C GLU A 40 14.86 -0.10 4.98
N SER A 41 15.13 -1.40 4.97
CA SER A 41 16.32 -1.95 4.31
C SER A 41 16.30 -1.69 2.81
N ILE A 42 15.17 -1.93 2.13
CA ILE A 42 15.02 -1.71 0.69
C ILE A 42 15.15 -0.22 0.35
N SER A 43 14.62 0.68 1.17
CA SER A 43 14.66 2.13 0.91
C SER A 43 16.07 2.75 0.93
N ARG A 44 17.09 2.02 1.40
CA ARG A 44 18.50 2.43 1.34
C ARG A 44 19.15 2.13 -0.01
N LEU A 45 18.52 1.30 -0.82
CA LEU A 45 19.03 0.98 -2.15
C LEU A 45 18.81 2.15 -3.11
N PRO A 46 19.73 2.37 -4.06
CA PRO A 46 19.63 3.47 -5.02
C PRO A 46 18.33 3.44 -5.82
N GLY A 47 17.61 4.58 -5.85
CA GLY A 47 16.37 4.75 -6.59
C GLY A 47 15.14 4.09 -5.95
N LEU A 48 15.21 3.76 -4.65
CA LEU A 48 14.09 3.21 -3.90
C LEU A 48 13.75 4.12 -2.70
N THR A 49 12.47 4.29 -2.44
CA THR A 49 11.97 5.08 -1.30
C THR A 49 10.80 4.37 -0.66
N ALA A 50 10.70 4.47 0.66
CA ALA A 50 9.57 3.92 1.40
C ALA A 50 8.53 5.01 1.67
N GLN A 51 7.26 4.70 1.42
CA GLN A 51 6.16 5.52 1.90
C GLN A 51 5.82 5.12 3.33
N ARG A 52 5.61 6.12 4.19
CA ARG A 52 5.30 5.91 5.60
C ARG A 52 3.84 6.20 5.89
N VAL A 53 3.22 5.29 6.64
CA VAL A 53 1.87 5.46 7.17
C VAL A 53 1.93 5.28 8.68
N ALA A 54 1.39 6.24 9.42
CA ALA A 54 1.45 6.25 10.89
C ALA A 54 2.88 6.02 11.44
N GLY A 55 3.88 6.69 10.82
CA GLY A 55 5.29 6.61 11.22
C GLY A 55 6.05 5.37 10.77
N ARG A 56 5.41 4.39 10.09
CA ARG A 56 6.05 3.14 9.64
C ARG A 56 6.23 3.11 8.14
N ALA A 57 7.40 2.65 7.69
CA ALA A 57 7.65 2.35 6.29
C ALA A 57 6.84 1.11 5.88
N GLN A 58 5.95 1.24 4.91
CA GLN A 58 5.04 0.17 4.48
C GLN A 58 5.30 -0.28 3.05
N VAL A 59 5.10 0.61 2.09
CA VAL A 59 5.19 0.30 0.66
C VAL A 59 6.38 0.99 0.02
N ILE A 60 6.89 0.44 -1.07
CA ILE A 60 8.10 0.90 -1.74
C ILE A 60 7.77 1.50 -3.09
N SER A 61 8.29 2.70 -3.32
CA SER A 61 8.35 3.35 -4.62
C SER A 61 9.68 3.06 -5.29
N VAL A 62 9.65 2.66 -6.55
CA VAL A 62 10.84 2.39 -7.36
C VAL A 62 10.99 3.50 -8.39
N ARG A 63 12.15 4.18 -8.41
CA ARG A 63 12.48 5.25 -9.38
C ARG A 63 11.45 6.41 -9.37
N GLY A 64 10.89 6.74 -8.22
CA GLY A 64 9.91 7.81 -8.05
C GLY A 64 8.49 7.50 -8.54
N LEU A 65 8.25 6.30 -9.09
CA LEU A 65 6.91 5.87 -9.49
C LEU A 65 6.14 5.33 -8.28
N SER A 66 4.80 5.45 -8.33
CA SER A 66 3.91 4.94 -7.28
C SER A 66 4.16 3.44 -7.00
N PRO A 67 4.01 2.98 -5.76
CA PRO A 67 4.12 1.57 -5.40
C PRO A 67 3.26 0.62 -6.25
N ASP A 68 2.12 1.09 -6.76
CA ASP A 68 1.23 0.29 -7.61
C ASP A 68 1.82 -0.03 -9.00
N PHE A 69 2.91 0.63 -9.39
CA PHE A 69 3.66 0.31 -10.61
C PHE A 69 4.71 -0.79 -10.40
N SER A 70 4.95 -1.22 -9.16
CA SER A 70 5.85 -2.31 -8.83
C SER A 70 5.10 -3.58 -8.46
N THR A 71 5.75 -4.72 -8.61
CA THR A 71 5.24 -6.02 -8.15
C THR A 71 6.19 -6.59 -7.10
N SER A 72 5.64 -7.36 -6.17
CA SER A 72 6.42 -8.03 -5.13
C SER A 72 6.18 -9.52 -5.17
N THR A 73 7.26 -10.30 -5.02
CA THR A 73 7.24 -11.75 -5.00
C THR A 73 7.94 -12.31 -3.77
N LEU A 74 7.60 -13.52 -3.40
CA LEU A 74 8.32 -14.36 -2.43
C LEU A 74 8.74 -15.64 -3.12
N ASN A 75 10.05 -15.87 -3.24
CA ASN A 75 10.61 -16.99 -4.00
C ASN A 75 10.10 -17.05 -5.47
N GLY A 76 9.93 -15.88 -6.12
CA GLY A 76 9.41 -15.77 -7.48
C GLY A 76 7.89 -15.93 -7.63
N ARG A 77 7.13 -16.03 -6.55
CA ARG A 77 5.66 -16.14 -6.52
C ARG A 77 5.04 -14.79 -6.14
N GLU A 78 4.09 -14.31 -6.94
CA GLU A 78 3.42 -13.01 -6.67
C GLU A 78 2.74 -13.04 -5.30
N LEU A 79 2.80 -11.91 -4.58
CA LEU A 79 2.24 -11.76 -3.26
C LEU A 79 0.87 -11.09 -3.29
N VAL A 80 0.06 -11.41 -2.29
CA VAL A 80 -1.19 -10.74 -1.96
C VAL A 80 -0.94 -9.56 -1.02
N SER A 81 -1.89 -8.62 -0.92
CA SER A 81 -1.78 -7.44 -0.07
C SER A 81 -3.01 -7.23 0.80
N THR A 82 -2.80 -6.70 2.00
CA THR A 82 -3.87 -6.35 2.94
C THR A 82 -4.51 -5.00 2.66
N GLY A 83 -3.88 -4.14 1.84
CA GLY A 83 -4.42 -2.85 1.41
C GLY A 83 -5.46 -2.97 0.30
N ASP A 84 -6.06 -1.85 -0.11
CA ASP A 84 -7.07 -1.80 -1.17
C ASP A 84 -6.49 -2.06 -2.57
N ASN A 85 -5.18 -1.92 -2.73
CA ASN A 85 -4.48 -1.98 -4.01
C ASN A 85 -3.54 -3.20 -4.11
N ARG A 86 -2.60 -3.15 -5.07
CA ARG A 86 -1.65 -4.24 -5.33
C ARG A 86 -0.36 -4.12 -4.54
N SER A 87 -0.03 -2.92 -4.09
CA SER A 87 1.22 -2.66 -3.35
C SER A 87 1.29 -3.52 -2.09
N VAL A 88 2.38 -4.25 -1.96
CA VAL A 88 2.62 -5.11 -0.79
C VAL A 88 3.11 -4.26 0.37
N GLU A 89 2.50 -4.46 1.51
CA GLU A 89 2.90 -3.83 2.77
C GLU A 89 4.04 -4.63 3.39
N PHE A 90 5.28 -4.22 3.12
CA PHE A 90 6.49 -4.95 3.55
C PHE A 90 6.70 -5.00 5.06
N ASP A 91 6.02 -4.16 5.81
CA ASP A 91 6.01 -4.21 7.27
C ASP A 91 5.25 -5.43 7.83
N GLN A 92 4.52 -6.15 7.00
CA GLN A 92 3.88 -7.42 7.35
C GLN A 92 4.86 -8.63 7.28
N TYR A 93 6.01 -8.46 6.63
CA TYR A 93 7.00 -9.52 6.46
C TYR A 93 8.17 -9.31 7.43
N PRO A 94 8.45 -10.27 8.35
CA PRO A 94 9.56 -10.18 9.28
C PRO A 94 10.89 -10.18 8.54
N SER A 95 11.68 -9.11 8.66
CA SER A 95 13.01 -9.03 8.06
C SER A 95 13.94 -10.12 8.57
N GLU A 96 13.71 -10.57 9.78
CA GLU A 96 14.50 -11.58 10.47
C GLU A 96 14.39 -12.99 9.86
N LEU A 97 13.35 -13.24 9.07
CA LEU A 97 13.09 -14.54 8.44
C LEU A 97 13.46 -14.56 6.96
N MET A 98 13.91 -13.45 6.39
CA MET A 98 14.26 -13.35 4.97
C MET A 98 15.77 -13.51 4.76
N ALA A 99 16.15 -14.31 3.77
CA ALA A 99 17.54 -14.47 3.35
C ALA A 99 18.04 -13.28 2.53
N GLY A 100 17.15 -12.57 1.87
CA GLY A 100 17.49 -11.40 1.07
C GLY A 100 16.33 -10.89 0.25
N VAL A 101 16.59 -9.78 -0.44
CA VAL A 101 15.67 -9.17 -1.41
C VAL A 101 16.46 -8.76 -2.64
N THR A 102 15.96 -9.12 -3.81
CA THR A 102 16.47 -8.65 -5.10
C THR A 102 15.43 -7.75 -5.76
N VAL A 103 15.82 -6.55 -6.14
CA VAL A 103 14.98 -5.58 -6.83
C VAL A 103 15.39 -5.53 -8.30
N TYR A 104 14.58 -6.10 -9.17
CA TYR A 104 14.74 -6.05 -10.61
C TYR A 104 14.25 -4.72 -11.14
N LYS A 105 15.15 -3.86 -11.62
CA LYS A 105 14.83 -2.58 -12.27
C LYS A 105 14.52 -2.76 -13.76
N THR A 106 15.08 -3.81 -14.37
CA THR A 106 14.77 -4.24 -15.72
C THR A 106 14.26 -5.68 -15.69
N PRO A 107 13.17 -6.00 -16.40
CA PRO A 107 12.64 -7.35 -16.44
C PRO A 107 13.44 -8.22 -17.42
N ASP A 108 13.32 -9.52 -17.26
CA ASP A 108 13.56 -10.50 -18.30
C ASP A 108 12.26 -11.25 -18.61
N ALA A 109 12.21 -12.02 -19.69
CA ALA A 109 10.99 -12.68 -20.13
C ALA A 109 10.54 -13.78 -19.15
N SER A 110 11.44 -14.35 -18.35
CA SER A 110 11.15 -15.40 -17.37
C SER A 110 10.57 -14.87 -16.06
N LEU A 111 10.67 -13.56 -15.81
CA LEU A 111 10.20 -12.92 -14.60
C LEU A 111 8.68 -12.83 -14.60
N VAL A 112 8.02 -13.71 -13.84
CA VAL A 112 6.56 -13.69 -13.65
C VAL A 112 6.20 -12.59 -12.66
N GLY A 113 5.07 -11.89 -12.88
CA GLY A 113 4.65 -10.77 -12.04
C GLY A 113 5.51 -9.52 -12.28
N GLN A 114 5.83 -9.21 -13.53
CA GLN A 114 6.57 -7.98 -13.87
C GLN A 114 5.81 -6.74 -13.45
N GLY A 115 6.53 -5.78 -12.87
CA GLY A 115 6.05 -4.43 -12.62
C GLY A 115 6.64 -3.43 -13.61
N LEU A 116 5.90 -2.36 -13.92
CA LEU A 116 6.35 -1.30 -14.82
C LEU A 116 7.56 -0.54 -14.26
N SER A 117 7.61 -0.34 -12.94
CA SER A 117 8.74 0.34 -12.27
C SER A 117 9.84 -0.62 -11.83
N GLY A 118 9.48 -1.89 -11.58
CA GLY A 118 10.37 -2.95 -11.13
C GLY A 118 9.65 -4.05 -10.37
N THR A 119 10.39 -5.10 -10.05
CA THR A 119 9.88 -6.26 -9.28
C THR A 119 10.81 -6.50 -8.08
N MET A 120 10.22 -6.64 -6.91
CA MET A 120 10.93 -6.93 -5.66
C MET A 120 10.72 -8.39 -5.28
N ASP A 121 11.77 -9.20 -5.37
CA ASP A 121 11.72 -10.62 -5.00
C ASP A 121 12.36 -10.85 -3.63
N MET A 122 11.55 -11.16 -2.65
CA MET A 122 12.01 -11.61 -1.33
C MET A 122 12.32 -13.09 -1.39
N ARG A 123 13.40 -13.49 -0.72
CA ARG A 123 13.86 -14.88 -0.70
C ARG A 123 13.91 -15.43 0.71
N THR A 124 13.43 -16.64 0.85
CA THR A 124 13.57 -17.44 2.07
C THR A 124 14.89 -18.19 2.07
N VAL A 125 15.24 -18.72 3.22
CA VAL A 125 16.41 -19.58 3.38
C VAL A 125 16.22 -20.89 2.65
N ARG A 126 17.29 -21.34 1.98
CA ARG A 126 17.40 -22.68 1.40
C ARG A 126 18.28 -23.53 2.30
N PRO A 127 17.72 -24.46 3.08
CA PRO A 127 18.49 -25.18 4.10
C PRO A 127 19.62 -26.04 3.55
N LEU A 128 19.51 -26.59 2.34
CA LEU A 128 20.58 -27.37 1.73
C LEU A 128 21.76 -26.57 1.19
N ASP A 129 21.64 -25.23 1.11
CA ASP A 129 22.75 -24.33 0.75
C ASP A 129 23.73 -24.10 1.91
N TYR A 130 23.38 -24.53 3.12
CA TYR A 130 24.20 -24.37 4.32
C TYR A 130 25.04 -25.65 4.57
N ASP A 131 26.31 -25.44 4.93
CA ASP A 131 27.23 -26.55 5.22
C ASP A 131 27.04 -27.15 6.62
N LYS A 132 26.47 -26.40 7.53
CA LYS A 132 26.31 -26.77 8.95
C LYS A 132 24.94 -26.36 9.47
N PRO A 133 24.41 -27.07 10.46
CA PRO A 133 23.25 -26.59 11.20
C PRO A 133 23.50 -25.20 11.80
N VAL A 134 22.51 -24.32 11.74
CA VAL A 134 22.58 -22.95 12.27
C VAL A 134 21.42 -22.74 13.20
N ILE A 135 21.70 -22.22 14.40
CA ILE A 135 20.72 -21.67 15.32
C ILE A 135 21.01 -20.18 15.43
N ALA A 136 20.04 -19.34 15.14
CA ALA A 136 20.14 -17.90 15.33
C ALA A 136 19.05 -17.43 16.31
N ILE A 137 19.50 -16.68 17.32
CA ILE A 137 18.62 -16.07 18.32
C ILE A 137 18.99 -14.60 18.40
N SER A 138 18.03 -13.70 18.31
CA SER A 138 18.26 -12.29 18.60
C SER A 138 17.11 -11.68 19.40
N GLY A 139 17.47 -10.71 20.24
CA GLY A 139 16.56 -9.90 21.00
C GLY A 139 16.95 -8.43 20.87
N ARG A 140 15.96 -7.55 20.73
CA ARG A 140 16.16 -6.09 20.70
C ARG A 140 15.13 -5.43 21.60
N TRP A 141 15.61 -4.47 22.36
CA TRP A 141 14.76 -3.53 23.06
C TRP A 141 14.70 -2.22 22.28
N LEU A 142 13.52 -1.62 22.20
CA LEU A 142 13.25 -0.40 21.46
C LEU A 142 12.69 0.66 22.41
N ARG A 143 13.07 1.91 22.20
CA ARG A 143 12.46 3.05 22.88
C ARG A 143 12.15 4.15 21.88
N ASN A 144 10.90 4.61 21.86
CA ASN A 144 10.49 5.76 21.07
C ASN A 144 10.91 7.05 21.80
N GLY A 145 11.63 7.94 21.11
CA GLY A 145 12.16 9.18 21.64
C GLY A 145 11.08 10.21 22.03
N MET A 146 9.85 10.06 21.52
CA MET A 146 8.72 10.93 21.87
C MET A 146 8.08 10.57 23.22
N GLY A 147 8.57 9.51 23.91
CA GLY A 147 8.10 9.12 25.21
C GLY A 147 6.77 8.38 25.21
N SER A 148 6.20 8.18 26.39
CA SER A 148 4.86 7.61 26.57
C SER A 148 3.82 8.72 26.49
N ALA A 149 2.65 8.43 25.92
CA ALA A 149 1.52 9.35 25.86
C ALA A 149 0.21 8.56 25.80
N ALA A 150 -0.85 9.11 26.35
CA ALA A 150 -2.15 8.44 26.47
C ALA A 150 -1.98 7.05 27.12
N ASN A 151 -2.56 6.02 26.49
CA ASN A 151 -2.45 4.62 26.94
C ASN A 151 -1.26 3.86 26.34
N ALA A 152 -0.38 4.53 25.58
CA ALA A 152 0.73 3.89 24.89
C ALA A 152 2.06 4.04 25.64
N LYS A 153 2.86 2.97 25.63
CA LYS A 153 4.20 2.94 26.20
C LYS A 153 5.25 3.38 25.18
N ALA A 154 6.34 3.97 25.65
CA ALA A 154 7.47 4.32 24.80
C ALA A 154 8.33 3.11 24.41
N ASN A 155 8.27 2.04 25.17
CA ASN A 155 9.14 0.88 25.05
C ASN A 155 8.49 -0.22 24.23
N GLY A 156 9.30 -0.90 23.45
CA GLY A 156 8.93 -2.08 22.70
C GLY A 156 10.06 -3.13 22.72
N ASN A 157 9.79 -4.27 22.12
CA ASN A 157 10.75 -5.36 22.01
C ASN A 157 10.61 -6.09 20.67
N ARG A 158 11.68 -6.81 20.32
CA ARG A 158 11.69 -7.76 19.22
C ARG A 158 12.47 -8.98 19.64
N PHE A 159 11.99 -10.13 19.24
CA PHE A 159 12.63 -11.41 19.48
C PHE A 159 12.49 -12.27 18.23
N ASN A 160 13.56 -12.97 17.86
CA ASN A 160 13.49 -14.01 16.86
C ASN A 160 14.36 -15.21 17.22
N ILE A 161 13.90 -16.37 16.79
CA ILE A 161 14.64 -17.62 16.83
C ILE A 161 14.46 -18.33 15.48
N SER A 162 15.54 -18.86 14.97
CA SER A 162 15.51 -19.68 13.77
C SER A 162 16.50 -20.84 13.85
N TYR A 163 16.13 -21.91 13.18
CA TYR A 163 16.92 -23.12 13.05
C TYR A 163 17.01 -23.54 11.59
N ILE A 164 18.21 -23.91 11.15
CA ILE A 164 18.49 -24.55 9.87
C ILE A 164 19.21 -25.84 10.17
N GLY A 165 18.73 -26.94 9.61
CA GLY A 165 19.35 -28.23 9.77
C GLY A 165 19.34 -29.05 8.48
N GLN A 166 20.29 -29.97 8.38
CA GLN A 166 20.43 -30.89 7.24
C GLN A 166 20.68 -32.30 7.76
N SER A 167 20.23 -33.31 7.00
CA SER A 167 20.66 -34.68 7.22
C SER A 167 22.14 -34.88 6.86
N ALA A 168 22.80 -35.88 7.45
CA ALA A 168 24.23 -36.16 7.23
C ALA A 168 24.57 -36.44 5.77
N ASP A 169 23.64 -37.05 5.02
CA ASP A 169 23.75 -37.31 3.59
C ASP A 169 23.31 -36.14 2.69
N ARG A 170 22.93 -34.98 3.31
CA ARG A 170 22.47 -33.76 2.64
C ARG A 170 21.30 -33.99 1.68
N LYS A 171 20.49 -35.00 1.92
CA LYS A 171 19.26 -35.25 1.17
C LYS A 171 18.03 -34.54 1.74
N LEU A 172 18.08 -34.21 3.02
CA LEU A 172 16.99 -33.52 3.70
C LEU A 172 17.52 -32.25 4.33
N GLY A 173 16.89 -31.14 4.01
CA GLY A 173 17.14 -29.84 4.63
C GLY A 173 15.84 -29.27 5.22
N PHE A 174 15.92 -28.71 6.42
CA PHE A 174 14.79 -28.11 7.10
C PHE A 174 15.20 -26.77 7.72
N SER A 175 14.38 -25.77 7.54
CA SER A 175 14.48 -24.52 8.27
C SER A 175 13.15 -24.11 8.86
N ILE A 176 13.18 -23.54 10.06
CA ILE A 176 12.04 -22.92 10.71
C ILE A 176 12.49 -21.66 11.44
N GLY A 177 11.70 -20.62 11.35
CA GLY A 177 11.94 -19.38 12.07
C GLY A 177 10.65 -18.82 12.65
N TYR A 178 10.76 -18.22 13.82
CA TYR A 178 9.71 -17.44 14.48
C TYR A 178 10.24 -16.06 14.80
N SER A 179 9.44 -15.03 14.56
CA SER A 179 9.74 -13.65 14.90
C SER A 179 8.54 -13.02 15.60
N HIS A 180 8.83 -12.36 16.73
CA HIS A 180 7.87 -11.52 17.47
C HIS A 180 8.35 -10.08 17.49
N SER A 181 7.43 -9.13 17.33
CA SER A 181 7.72 -7.72 17.54
C SER A 181 6.56 -7.01 18.24
N ASP A 182 6.88 -6.16 19.20
CA ASP A 182 5.99 -5.17 19.82
C ASP A 182 6.64 -3.80 19.66
N THR A 183 6.10 -2.96 18.82
CA THR A 183 6.70 -1.68 18.42
C THR A 183 5.76 -0.53 18.77
N PRO A 184 6.19 0.42 19.62
CA PRO A 184 5.41 1.60 19.92
C PRO A 184 5.27 2.50 18.70
N VAL A 185 4.07 3.03 18.50
CA VAL A 185 3.75 3.99 17.46
C VAL A 185 3.48 5.35 18.09
N GLN A 186 4.18 6.38 17.62
CA GLN A 186 4.00 7.77 18.05
C GLN A 186 4.06 8.66 16.82
N GLU A 187 3.07 9.54 16.66
CA GLU A 187 3.00 10.46 15.53
C GLU A 187 2.48 11.83 15.96
N GLN A 188 3.07 12.89 15.42
CA GLN A 188 2.60 14.26 15.47
C GLN A 188 2.23 14.68 14.04
N GLN A 189 1.06 15.23 13.85
CA GLN A 189 0.58 15.65 12.54
C GLN A 189 -0.18 16.96 12.61
N VAL A 190 0.05 17.82 11.61
CA VAL A 190 -0.80 18.96 11.30
C VAL A 190 -1.29 18.81 9.87
N GLY A 191 -2.59 18.99 9.65
CA GLY A 191 -3.21 18.92 8.35
C GLY A 191 -4.11 20.11 8.07
N LEU A 192 -4.08 20.58 6.85
CA LEU A 192 -5.02 21.56 6.32
C LEU A 192 -6.12 20.84 5.56
N TYR A 193 -7.31 21.44 5.49
CA TYR A 193 -8.40 20.91 4.68
C TYR A 193 -8.19 21.23 3.20
N GLU A 194 -8.63 20.32 2.37
CA GLU A 194 -8.66 20.47 0.92
C GLU A 194 -10.11 20.55 0.43
N PRO A 195 -10.34 21.13 -0.75
CA PRO A 195 -9.34 21.79 -1.60
C PRO A 195 -9.00 23.19 -1.11
N TRP A 196 -7.80 23.68 -1.45
CA TRP A 196 -7.48 25.09 -1.44
C TRP A 196 -8.12 25.75 -2.65
N GLN A 197 -8.93 26.80 -2.39
CA GLN A 197 -9.67 27.46 -3.45
C GLN A 197 -9.59 28.97 -3.29
N ALA A 198 -9.66 29.67 -4.42
CA ALA A 198 -9.81 31.12 -4.43
C ALA A 198 -11.18 31.50 -3.88
N ILE A 199 -11.23 32.28 -2.81
CA ILE A 199 -12.49 32.71 -2.18
C ILE A 199 -13.15 33.83 -2.94
N GLY A 200 -14.49 33.85 -2.98
CA GLY A 200 -15.31 34.93 -3.50
C GLY A 200 -15.39 36.12 -2.55
N THR A 201 -15.94 37.21 -3.04
CA THR A 201 -16.15 38.44 -2.25
C THR A 201 -17.08 38.17 -1.08
N GLY A 202 -16.60 38.46 0.13
CA GLY A 202 -17.37 38.31 1.37
C GLY A 202 -17.51 36.87 1.86
N TRP A 203 -16.92 35.88 1.21
CA TRP A 203 -16.98 34.48 1.65
C TRP A 203 -16.22 34.25 2.95
N ARG A 204 -15.14 34.98 3.16
CA ARG A 204 -14.35 34.89 4.38
C ARG A 204 -14.11 36.32 4.86
N PRO A 205 -14.97 36.90 5.75
CA PRO A 205 -14.80 38.22 6.27
C PRO A 205 -13.39 38.46 6.83
N GLY A 206 -12.78 39.56 6.43
CA GLY A 206 -11.40 39.92 6.80
C GLY A 206 -10.32 39.36 5.86
N VAL A 207 -10.68 38.54 4.84
CA VAL A 207 -9.75 38.06 3.83
C VAL A 207 -10.16 38.54 2.45
N ALA A 208 -9.21 39.04 1.67
CA ALA A 208 -9.46 39.58 0.34
C ALA A 208 -9.97 38.49 -0.62
N ALA A 209 -10.92 38.88 -1.49
CA ALA A 209 -11.38 38.02 -2.57
C ALA A 209 -10.23 37.61 -3.50
N GLY A 210 -10.28 36.39 -4.04
CA GLY A 210 -9.22 35.81 -4.87
C GLY A 210 -8.07 35.18 -4.08
N THR A 211 -8.05 35.31 -2.75
CA THR A 211 -7.07 34.61 -1.90
C THR A 211 -7.36 33.12 -1.90
N PHE A 212 -6.32 32.28 -2.11
CA PHE A 212 -6.41 30.86 -1.92
C PHE A 212 -6.46 30.52 -0.42
N TYR A 213 -7.50 29.81 0.00
CA TYR A 213 -7.85 29.60 1.39
C TYR A 213 -8.26 28.16 1.65
N SER A 214 -7.86 27.60 2.80
CA SER A 214 -8.29 26.28 3.29
C SER A 214 -9.39 26.46 4.34
N ASP A 215 -10.43 25.62 4.31
CA ASP A 215 -11.58 25.75 5.21
C ASP A 215 -11.35 25.17 6.62
N GLY A 216 -10.20 24.57 6.88
CA GLY A 216 -9.93 24.02 8.20
C GLY A 216 -8.49 23.62 8.42
N ILE A 217 -8.15 23.49 9.68
CA ILE A 217 -6.84 23.05 10.16
C ILE A 217 -7.03 22.14 11.36
N LYS A 218 -6.20 21.12 11.46
CA LYS A 218 -6.23 20.14 12.53
C LYS A 218 -4.83 19.73 12.94
N ALA A 219 -4.64 19.52 14.23
CA ALA A 219 -3.42 19.00 14.83
C ALA A 219 -3.76 17.74 15.64
N LEU A 220 -2.98 16.67 15.49
CA LEU A 220 -3.21 15.43 16.22
C LEU A 220 -1.92 14.84 16.79
N ARG A 221 -2.08 14.16 17.91
CA ARG A 221 -1.13 13.24 18.49
C ARG A 221 -1.72 11.83 18.39
N ARG A 222 -1.04 10.93 17.66
CA ARG A 222 -1.38 9.50 17.60
C ARG A 222 -0.40 8.70 18.43
N THR A 223 -0.92 7.79 19.25
CA THR A 223 -0.14 6.91 20.11
C THR A 223 -0.70 5.50 20.02
N GLY A 224 0.16 4.49 20.12
CA GLY A 224 -0.29 3.11 20.07
C GLY A 224 0.86 2.13 19.95
N TYR A 225 0.53 0.95 19.43
CA TYR A 225 1.51 -0.11 19.20
C TYR A 225 1.15 -0.92 17.96
N THR A 226 2.15 -1.61 17.43
CA THR A 226 1.98 -2.69 16.46
C THR A 226 2.67 -3.93 17.00
N LYS A 227 1.91 -4.99 17.18
CA LYS A 227 2.41 -6.33 17.51
C LYS A 227 2.35 -7.20 16.27
N ARG A 228 3.38 -8.00 16.06
CA ARG A 228 3.41 -8.95 14.95
C ARG A 228 4.10 -10.22 15.38
N ASP A 229 3.50 -11.34 14.99
CA ASP A 229 4.05 -12.68 15.08
C ASP A 229 4.17 -13.26 13.67
N GLY A 230 5.31 -13.84 13.34
CA GLY A 230 5.56 -14.45 12.06
C GLY A 230 6.28 -15.78 12.18
N VAL A 231 5.85 -16.74 11.39
CA VAL A 231 6.47 -18.06 11.26
C VAL A 231 6.78 -18.34 9.80
N MET A 232 7.95 -18.87 9.54
CA MET A 232 8.36 -19.34 8.22
C MET A 232 9.06 -20.67 8.34
N ALA A 233 8.76 -21.60 7.45
CA ALA A 233 9.44 -22.88 7.39
C ALA A 233 9.67 -23.31 5.94
N THR A 234 10.81 -23.98 5.70
CA THR A 234 11.17 -24.55 4.42
C THR A 234 11.66 -25.99 4.63
N LEU A 235 11.15 -26.89 3.82
CA LEU A 235 11.60 -28.27 3.75
C LEU A 235 12.14 -28.52 2.32
N GLU A 236 13.38 -28.92 2.21
CA GLU A 236 14.02 -29.35 0.96
C GLU A 236 14.35 -30.84 1.01
N VAL A 237 13.94 -31.54 -0.03
CA VAL A 237 14.22 -32.97 -0.22
C VAL A 237 14.97 -33.12 -1.52
N ARG A 238 16.23 -33.54 -1.45
CA ARG A 238 17.02 -34.02 -2.59
C ARG A 238 16.83 -35.51 -2.68
N ALA A 239 15.81 -35.96 -3.40
CA ALA A 239 15.50 -37.39 -3.52
C ALA A 239 16.64 -38.18 -4.18
N ASN A 240 17.28 -37.54 -5.17
CA ASN A 240 18.50 -38.00 -5.85
C ASN A 240 19.15 -36.79 -6.55
N ASP A 241 20.23 -36.98 -7.29
CA ASP A 241 20.93 -35.92 -8.01
C ASP A 241 20.08 -35.27 -9.13
N ALA A 242 19.03 -35.96 -9.56
CA ALA A 242 18.16 -35.53 -10.63
C ALA A 242 16.86 -34.87 -10.12
N TRP A 243 16.54 -34.89 -8.82
CA TRP A 243 15.27 -34.37 -8.32
C TRP A 243 15.41 -33.70 -6.95
N ILE A 244 15.05 -32.40 -6.89
CA ILE A 244 14.93 -31.60 -5.67
C ILE A 244 13.48 -31.14 -5.54
N SER A 245 12.88 -31.37 -4.37
CA SER A 245 11.55 -30.90 -4.01
C SER A 245 11.65 -29.93 -2.83
N THR A 246 11.07 -28.76 -2.96
CA THR A 246 11.06 -27.72 -1.92
C THR A 246 9.63 -27.35 -1.57
N PHE A 247 9.30 -27.43 -0.29
CA PHE A 247 8.03 -26.97 0.27
C PHE A 247 8.29 -25.85 1.24
N ASP A 248 7.60 -24.74 1.10
CA ASP A 248 7.73 -23.58 1.99
C ASP A 248 6.37 -23.05 2.44
N VAL A 249 6.31 -22.59 3.70
CA VAL A 249 5.12 -21.99 4.30
C VAL A 249 5.51 -20.71 5.01
N PHE A 250 4.60 -19.76 4.99
CA PHE A 250 4.70 -18.47 5.68
C PHE A 250 3.37 -18.14 6.34
N HIS A 251 3.42 -17.72 7.60
CA HIS A 251 2.31 -17.15 8.34
C HIS A 251 2.75 -15.87 9.03
N SER A 252 1.95 -14.82 8.94
CA SER A 252 2.13 -13.58 9.71
C SER A 252 0.80 -13.07 10.20
N GLN A 253 0.75 -12.71 11.49
CA GLN A 253 -0.36 -12.00 12.10
C GLN A 253 0.14 -10.70 12.72
N ALA A 254 -0.50 -9.59 12.38
CA ALA A 254 -0.18 -8.28 12.94
C ALA A 254 -1.43 -7.64 13.54
N THR A 255 -1.30 -7.11 14.74
CA THR A 255 -2.31 -6.30 15.41
C THR A 255 -1.78 -4.89 15.58
N GLN A 256 -2.51 -3.90 15.11
CA GLN A 256 -2.23 -2.49 15.34
C GLN A 256 -3.37 -1.88 16.13
N GLU A 257 -3.03 -1.14 17.19
CA GLU A 257 -4.00 -0.40 17.98
C GLU A 257 -3.47 1.01 18.23
N ASN A 258 -4.27 2.01 17.90
CA ASN A 258 -3.90 3.42 18.06
C ASN A 258 -5.04 4.23 18.64
N THR A 259 -4.69 5.14 19.55
CA THR A 259 -5.53 6.25 19.96
C THR A 259 -4.95 7.53 19.38
N ALA A 260 -5.78 8.37 18.74
CA ALA A 260 -5.38 9.69 18.32
C ALA A 260 -6.27 10.75 18.94
N ASN A 261 -5.67 11.84 19.36
CA ASN A 261 -6.35 12.97 19.95
C ASN A 261 -6.07 14.19 19.07
N GLN A 262 -7.13 14.80 18.59
CA GLN A 262 -7.08 15.85 17.58
C GLN A 262 -7.78 17.11 18.07
N PHE A 263 -7.12 18.25 17.93
CA PHE A 263 -7.74 19.56 17.98
C PHE A 263 -8.03 20.01 16.56
N GLU A 264 -9.24 20.49 16.31
CA GLU A 264 -9.72 20.79 14.96
C GLU A 264 -10.50 22.09 14.95
N VAL A 265 -10.19 22.95 13.98
CA VAL A 265 -10.81 24.24 13.77
C VAL A 265 -11.29 24.36 12.34
N HIS A 266 -12.60 24.57 12.18
CA HIS A 266 -13.16 25.00 10.91
C HIS A 266 -13.00 26.52 10.78
N ILE A 267 -12.36 26.97 9.73
CA ILE A 267 -12.08 28.38 9.46
C ILE A 267 -12.80 28.88 8.19
N GLY A 268 -13.82 28.16 7.74
CA GLY A 268 -14.82 28.61 6.80
C GLY A 268 -15.84 29.56 7.45
N ASP A 269 -16.92 29.87 6.75
CA ASP A 269 -17.97 30.75 7.25
C ASP A 269 -18.97 30.06 8.19
N TYR A 270 -18.90 28.72 8.30
CA TYR A 270 -19.74 27.90 9.16
C TYR A 270 -19.09 27.66 10.51
N ASN A 271 -19.76 27.96 11.60
CA ASN A 271 -19.33 27.66 12.96
C ASN A 271 -20.50 27.19 13.86
N GLY A 272 -21.33 26.31 13.36
CA GLY A 272 -22.46 25.77 14.09
C GLY A 272 -23.64 26.72 14.31
N GLY A 273 -23.70 27.80 13.56
CA GLY A 273 -24.79 28.79 13.65
C GLY A 273 -24.64 29.82 14.79
N TYR A 274 -23.51 29.83 15.51
CA TYR A 274 -23.29 30.71 16.65
C TYR A 274 -22.72 32.09 16.31
N GLY A 275 -22.53 32.40 15.06
CA GLY A 275 -21.99 33.68 14.58
C GLY A 275 -21.15 33.49 13.32
N ARG A 276 -20.74 34.59 12.73
CA ARG A 276 -19.89 34.55 11.54
C ARG A 276 -18.42 34.58 11.91
N LEU A 277 -17.67 33.72 11.23
CA LEU A 277 -16.21 33.83 11.19
C LEU A 277 -15.82 35.25 10.78
N ASN A 278 -14.81 35.78 11.43
CA ASN A 278 -14.10 36.99 11.01
C ASN A 278 -12.60 36.75 11.17
N VAL A 279 -11.82 37.05 10.14
CA VAL A 279 -10.37 36.92 10.19
C VAL A 279 -9.75 38.28 10.34
N THR A 280 -9.00 38.52 11.42
CA THR A 280 -8.26 39.76 11.64
C THR A 280 -6.77 39.55 11.41
N GLY A 281 -6.09 40.56 10.89
CA GLY A 281 -4.65 40.48 10.61
C GLY A 281 -4.31 39.43 9.55
N ALA A 282 -5.19 39.20 8.57
CA ALA A 282 -4.98 38.25 7.50
C ALA A 282 -3.66 38.51 6.77
N GLN A 283 -2.83 37.46 6.66
CA GLN A 283 -1.57 37.46 5.94
C GLN A 283 -1.72 36.67 4.68
N VAL A 284 -1.27 37.21 3.55
CA VAL A 284 -1.31 36.56 2.23
C VAL A 284 0.08 36.67 1.62
N ASN A 285 0.59 35.54 1.13
CA ASN A 285 1.91 35.49 0.50
C ASN A 285 1.88 36.04 -0.96
N SER A 286 3.05 36.13 -1.59
CA SER A 286 3.17 36.61 -2.97
C SER A 286 2.44 35.76 -4.01
N ASN A 287 2.11 34.51 -3.67
CA ASN A 287 1.35 33.58 -4.53
C ASN A 287 -0.16 33.68 -4.32
N GLY A 288 -0.63 34.65 -3.52
CA GLY A 288 -2.04 34.82 -3.24
C GLY A 288 -2.64 33.83 -2.25
N SER A 289 -1.81 33.08 -1.49
CA SER A 289 -2.30 32.11 -0.51
C SER A 289 -2.33 32.69 0.89
N PHE A 290 -3.40 32.41 1.63
CA PHE A 290 -3.54 32.76 3.04
C PHE A 290 -2.49 32.03 3.87
N THR A 291 -1.73 32.74 4.68
CA THR A 291 -0.63 32.21 5.49
C THR A 291 -0.81 32.42 6.99
N GLY A 292 -1.79 33.20 7.42
CA GLY A 292 -2.01 33.40 8.84
C GLY A 292 -2.97 34.54 9.14
N GLY A 293 -3.26 34.70 10.42
CA GLY A 293 -4.19 35.71 10.97
C GLY A 293 -4.88 35.14 12.21
N VAL A 294 -5.85 35.86 12.73
CA VAL A 294 -6.67 35.42 13.87
C VAL A 294 -8.09 35.13 13.36
N ALA A 295 -8.49 33.86 13.39
CA ALA A 295 -9.85 33.46 13.11
C ALA A 295 -10.71 33.63 14.36
N GLN A 296 -11.62 34.58 14.32
CA GLN A 296 -12.53 34.92 15.42
C GLN A 296 -13.89 34.23 15.23
N ASN A 297 -14.62 34.02 16.32
CA ASN A 297 -15.93 33.41 16.37
C ASN A 297 -15.94 31.97 15.80
N VAL A 298 -14.86 31.23 16.00
CA VAL A 298 -14.79 29.80 15.67
C VAL A 298 -15.27 28.94 16.84
N TYR A 299 -15.69 27.72 16.53
CA TYR A 299 -16.12 26.75 17.55
C TYR A 299 -15.31 25.45 17.42
N PRO A 300 -14.06 25.43 17.95
CA PRO A 300 -13.19 24.29 17.87
C PRO A 300 -13.76 23.04 18.52
N LEU A 301 -13.30 21.91 18.09
CA LEU A 301 -13.63 20.62 18.70
C LEU A 301 -12.35 19.83 19.08
N VAL A 302 -12.48 18.99 20.09
CA VAL A 302 -11.49 17.97 20.43
C VAL A 302 -12.08 16.62 20.08
N ARG A 303 -11.40 15.90 19.18
CA ARG A 303 -11.81 14.60 18.67
C ARG A 303 -10.98 13.49 19.29
N GLY A 304 -11.63 12.48 19.85
CA GLY A 304 -11.04 11.20 20.16
C GLY A 304 -11.18 10.26 18.96
N MET A 305 -10.10 9.60 18.61
CA MET A 305 -10.05 8.64 17.49
C MET A 305 -9.44 7.33 17.97
N TYR A 306 -9.98 6.23 17.49
CA TYR A 306 -9.49 4.88 17.76
C TYR A 306 -9.40 4.10 16.47
N ASN A 307 -8.29 3.38 16.30
CA ASN A 307 -8.11 2.42 15.22
C ASN A 307 -7.59 1.11 15.78
N HIS A 308 -8.30 0.04 15.50
CA HIS A 308 -7.86 -1.33 15.73
C HIS A 308 -7.84 -2.07 14.40
N ARG A 309 -6.73 -2.73 14.08
CA ARG A 309 -6.53 -3.44 12.82
C ARG A 309 -5.84 -4.78 13.08
N GLU A 310 -6.41 -5.83 12.52
CA GLU A 310 -5.82 -7.16 12.47
C GLU A 310 -5.54 -7.55 11.02
N ASP A 311 -4.28 -7.86 10.72
CA ASP A 311 -3.82 -8.34 9.44
C ASP A 311 -3.31 -9.78 9.59
N LYS A 312 -3.69 -10.66 8.66
CA LYS A 312 -3.20 -12.04 8.57
C LYS A 312 -2.76 -12.32 7.14
N ILE A 313 -1.59 -12.92 7.00
CA ILE A 313 -1.05 -13.36 5.70
C ILE A 313 -0.63 -14.80 5.86
N ASP A 314 -1.14 -15.66 4.98
CA ASP A 314 -0.79 -17.06 4.87
C ASP A 314 -0.28 -17.32 3.46
N ALA A 315 0.80 -18.07 3.31
CA ALA A 315 1.30 -18.51 2.02
C ALA A 315 1.92 -19.90 2.12
N ALA A 316 1.75 -20.68 1.06
CA ALA A 316 2.37 -21.98 0.89
C ALA A 316 2.81 -22.16 -0.57
N GLY A 317 3.93 -22.84 -0.76
CA GLY A 317 4.45 -23.14 -2.07
C GLY A 317 5.15 -24.48 -2.12
N TRP A 318 5.04 -25.13 -3.26
CA TRP A 318 5.67 -26.42 -3.52
C TRP A 318 6.32 -26.43 -4.89
N ARG A 319 7.66 -26.45 -4.91
CA ARG A 319 8.49 -26.44 -6.11
C ARG A 319 9.21 -27.77 -6.27
N ASN A 320 9.20 -28.30 -7.48
CA ASN A 320 9.95 -29.47 -7.88
C ASN A 320 10.88 -29.12 -9.03
N GLU A 321 12.12 -29.52 -8.94
CA GLU A 321 13.16 -29.29 -9.95
C GLU A 321 13.75 -30.64 -10.36
N PHE A 322 13.78 -30.90 -11.66
CA PHE A 322 14.29 -32.13 -12.27
C PHE A 322 15.47 -31.76 -13.18
N PHE A 323 16.59 -32.45 -12.96
CA PHE A 323 17.84 -32.25 -13.68
C PHE A 323 18.15 -33.52 -14.49
N PHE A 324 18.31 -33.37 -15.78
CA PHE A 324 18.57 -34.46 -16.69
C PHE A 324 20.03 -34.49 -17.15
N ALA A 325 20.55 -35.66 -17.46
CA ALA A 325 21.95 -35.83 -17.85
C ALA A 325 22.35 -35.06 -19.13
N ASN A 326 21.41 -34.71 -19.99
CA ASN A 326 21.61 -33.90 -21.19
C ASN A 326 21.60 -32.39 -20.92
N GLY A 327 21.62 -31.96 -19.66
CA GLY A 327 21.63 -30.58 -19.25
C GLY A 327 20.24 -29.90 -19.22
N VAL A 328 19.18 -30.62 -19.52
CA VAL A 328 17.82 -30.15 -19.43
C VAL A 328 17.41 -30.03 -17.96
N LYS A 329 16.81 -28.90 -17.58
CA LYS A 329 16.20 -28.69 -16.27
C LYS A 329 14.72 -28.41 -16.46
N LEU A 330 13.85 -29.14 -15.73
CA LEU A 330 12.43 -28.86 -15.65
C LEU A 330 12.07 -28.43 -14.23
N SER A 331 11.17 -27.48 -14.11
CA SER A 331 10.60 -27.12 -12.81
C SER A 331 9.09 -26.97 -12.85
N ALA A 332 8.44 -27.41 -11.78
CA ALA A 332 7.01 -27.23 -11.53
C ALA A 332 6.83 -26.57 -10.17
N ASP A 333 6.01 -25.54 -10.11
CA ASP A 333 5.76 -24.76 -8.89
C ASP A 333 4.25 -24.53 -8.73
N ALA A 334 3.71 -24.89 -7.57
CA ALA A 334 2.34 -24.60 -7.18
C ALA A 334 2.34 -23.73 -5.93
N SER A 335 1.51 -22.71 -5.90
CA SER A 335 1.44 -21.81 -4.75
C SER A 335 0.03 -21.32 -4.45
N TRP A 336 -0.16 -21.02 -3.18
CA TRP A 336 -1.35 -20.38 -2.64
C TRP A 336 -0.93 -19.30 -1.65
N SER A 337 -1.60 -18.16 -1.66
CA SER A 337 -1.44 -17.12 -0.66
C SER A 337 -2.77 -16.43 -0.39
N ARG A 338 -2.94 -15.97 0.86
CA ARG A 338 -4.13 -15.23 1.30
C ARG A 338 -3.73 -14.14 2.28
N ALA A 339 -4.24 -12.94 2.06
CA ALA A 339 -4.17 -11.84 3.00
C ALA A 339 -5.58 -11.47 3.46
N LYS A 340 -5.71 -11.19 4.76
CA LYS A 340 -6.97 -10.75 5.36
C LYS A 340 -6.71 -9.56 6.27
N ARG A 341 -7.56 -8.54 6.19
CA ARG A 341 -7.61 -7.39 7.10
C ARG A 341 -9.01 -7.25 7.66
N ASP A 342 -9.09 -7.13 8.98
CA ASP A 342 -10.27 -6.68 9.71
C ASP A 342 -9.90 -5.40 10.46
N GLU A 343 -10.73 -4.36 10.34
CA GLU A 343 -10.41 -3.05 10.92
C GLU A 343 -11.65 -2.43 11.58
N LEU A 344 -11.44 -1.72 12.68
CA LEU A 344 -12.42 -0.89 13.35
C LEU A 344 -11.85 0.51 13.55
N ASN A 345 -12.52 1.50 12.97
CA ASN A 345 -12.23 2.92 13.17
C ASN A 345 -13.41 3.56 13.88
N LEU A 346 -13.16 4.23 14.98
CA LEU A 346 -14.15 5.01 15.72
C LEU A 346 -13.62 6.41 15.95
N GLU A 347 -14.48 7.40 15.83
CA GLU A 347 -14.21 8.76 16.26
C GLU A 347 -15.42 9.33 17.00
N ASN A 348 -15.18 10.14 18.00
CA ASN A 348 -16.20 10.92 18.68
C ASN A 348 -15.71 12.34 18.97
N ASN A 349 -16.64 13.28 18.94
CA ASN A 349 -16.36 14.69 18.99
C ASN A 349 -16.81 15.29 20.30
N THR A 350 -15.96 16.11 20.89
CA THR A 350 -16.27 16.89 22.10
C THR A 350 -16.11 18.39 21.82
N GLN A 351 -16.89 19.20 22.52
CA GLN A 351 -16.82 20.67 22.50
C GLN A 351 -16.90 21.22 23.91
N LEU A 352 -16.39 22.44 24.10
CA LEU A 352 -16.54 23.16 25.37
C LEU A 352 -18.02 23.47 25.63
N MET A 353 -18.45 23.19 26.84
CA MET A 353 -19.82 23.43 27.28
C MET A 353 -19.85 24.31 28.55
N PRO A 354 -20.93 25.04 28.85
CA PRO A 354 -22.16 25.18 28.05
C PRO A 354 -21.93 25.96 26.76
N ALA A 355 -22.67 25.57 25.69
CA ALA A 355 -22.61 26.27 24.39
C ALA A 355 -23.38 27.62 24.46
N PRO A 356 -22.96 28.63 23.67
CA PRO A 356 -21.76 28.64 22.80
C PRO A 356 -20.49 29.02 23.56
N GLN A 357 -19.37 28.37 23.26
CA GLN A 357 -18.03 28.73 23.74
C GLN A 357 -17.14 29.06 22.54
N LEU A 358 -17.50 30.16 21.85
CA LEU A 358 -16.72 30.64 20.70
C LEU A 358 -15.31 31.04 21.10
N ASP A 359 -14.35 30.79 20.21
CA ASP A 359 -12.94 31.05 20.42
C ASP A 359 -12.36 31.97 19.34
N SER A 360 -11.18 32.48 19.59
CA SER A 360 -10.34 33.23 18.67
C SER A 360 -9.03 32.45 18.53
N VAL A 361 -8.79 31.83 17.37
CA VAL A 361 -7.62 30.98 17.13
C VAL A 361 -6.62 31.72 16.25
N ALA A 362 -5.40 31.91 16.75
CA ALA A 362 -4.32 32.47 15.95
C ALA A 362 -3.71 31.40 15.08
N LEU A 363 -3.55 31.69 13.79
CA LEU A 363 -3.10 30.79 12.75
C LEU A 363 -1.79 31.28 12.14
N ALA A 364 -0.84 30.36 11.93
CA ALA A 364 0.36 30.62 11.15
C ALA A 364 0.68 29.35 10.32
N PHE A 365 0.51 29.45 9.01
CA PHE A 365 0.78 28.33 8.10
C PHE A 365 2.25 28.36 7.68
N SER A 366 2.93 27.25 7.87
CA SER A 366 4.36 27.11 7.62
C SER A 366 4.62 26.20 6.43
N SER A 367 5.58 26.59 5.60
CA SER A 367 6.14 25.71 4.56
C SER A 367 7.25 24.80 5.10
N ASN A 368 7.83 25.15 6.26
CA ASN A 368 8.92 24.43 6.90
C ASN A 368 8.55 24.12 8.35
N GLY A 369 8.21 22.87 8.63
CA GLY A 369 7.76 22.45 9.96
C GLY A 369 6.24 22.47 10.12
N PHE A 370 5.78 22.44 11.37
CA PHE A 370 4.34 22.41 11.67
C PHE A 370 3.72 23.82 11.59
N SER A 371 2.58 23.90 10.93
CA SER A 371 1.70 25.06 11.05
C SER A 371 1.17 25.17 12.48
N GLN A 372 0.89 26.40 12.92
CA GLN A 372 0.49 26.69 14.29
C GLN A 372 -1.00 27.05 14.37
N LEU A 373 -1.64 26.55 15.42
CA LEU A 373 -3.01 26.86 15.82
C LEU A 373 -2.99 27.21 17.30
N VAL A 374 -3.08 28.46 17.66
CA VAL A 374 -3.05 28.87 19.07
C VAL A 374 -4.46 29.26 19.49
N PRO A 375 -5.19 28.39 20.24
CA PRO A 375 -6.52 28.73 20.74
C PRO A 375 -6.44 29.82 21.84
N GLY A 376 -7.47 30.62 21.91
CA GLY A 376 -7.62 31.61 22.99
C GLY A 376 -8.22 31.04 24.27
N ARG A 377 -8.83 29.85 24.21
CA ARG A 377 -9.42 29.14 25.34
C ARG A 377 -8.60 27.91 25.72
N ASP A 378 -8.78 27.44 26.97
CA ASP A 378 -8.19 26.25 27.50
C ASP A 378 -9.05 25.01 27.17
N TYR A 379 -8.45 24.03 26.49
CA TYR A 379 -9.06 22.75 26.14
C TYR A 379 -8.49 21.58 26.95
N SER A 380 -7.69 21.83 27.97
CA SER A 380 -7.05 20.77 28.78
C SER A 380 -7.95 20.17 29.85
N ASP A 381 -9.05 20.81 30.21
CA ASP A 381 -9.96 20.35 31.26
C ASP A 381 -11.03 19.38 30.70
N PRO A 382 -10.91 18.06 30.96
CA PRO A 382 -11.86 17.08 30.45
C PRO A 382 -13.27 17.24 30.98
N THR A 383 -13.46 17.95 32.12
CA THR A 383 -14.78 18.17 32.72
C THR A 383 -15.57 19.27 31.99
N LYS A 384 -14.92 20.06 31.15
CA LYS A 384 -15.54 21.10 30.34
C LYS A 384 -15.76 20.69 28.87
N LEU A 385 -15.21 19.54 28.46
CA LEU A 385 -15.36 18.98 27.14
C LEU A 385 -16.42 17.89 27.15
N PHE A 386 -17.51 18.09 26.41
CA PHE A 386 -18.65 17.22 26.36
C PHE A 386 -18.79 16.57 24.99
N LEU A 387 -19.13 15.29 24.94
CA LEU A 387 -19.63 14.63 23.75
C LEU A 387 -20.83 15.40 23.25
N ALA A 388 -20.78 15.90 22.03
CA ALA A 388 -21.76 16.80 21.47
C ALA A 388 -21.92 16.60 19.96
N ASN A 389 -23.07 17.00 19.44
CA ASN A 389 -23.26 17.07 17.99
C ASN A 389 -22.60 18.35 17.48
N THR A 390 -21.37 18.22 17.03
CA THR A 390 -20.55 19.33 16.50
C THR A 390 -20.89 19.62 15.03
N ILE A 391 -20.21 20.55 14.39
CA ILE A 391 -20.34 20.80 12.94
C ILE A 391 -20.03 19.57 12.09
N TYR A 392 -19.30 18.58 12.63
CA TYR A 392 -18.99 17.31 11.99
C TYR A 392 -19.74 16.12 12.60
N GLY A 393 -20.89 16.38 13.26
CA GLY A 393 -21.65 15.35 13.96
C GLY A 393 -21.08 15.00 15.33
N SER A 394 -21.65 14.00 15.97
CA SER A 394 -21.20 13.50 17.28
C SER A 394 -20.03 12.54 17.15
N GLY A 395 -19.91 11.85 16.01
CA GLY A 395 -18.86 10.91 15.69
C GLY A 395 -19.17 10.10 14.45
N TYR A 396 -18.21 9.32 14.02
CA TYR A 396 -18.30 8.45 12.85
C TYR A 396 -17.50 7.17 13.04
N GLY A 397 -18.00 6.06 12.50
CA GLY A 397 -17.31 4.79 12.60
C GLY A 397 -17.28 4.03 11.27
N LYS A 398 -16.22 3.21 11.09
CA LYS A 398 -16.00 2.37 9.90
C LYS A 398 -15.54 0.99 10.34
N VAL A 399 -15.99 -0.05 9.61
CA VAL A 399 -15.60 -1.44 9.82
C VAL A 399 -15.07 -2.04 8.51
N PRO A 400 -13.91 -1.57 8.00
CA PRO A 400 -13.37 -2.07 6.75
C PRO A 400 -12.89 -3.51 6.86
N LYS A 401 -13.09 -4.28 5.78
CA LYS A 401 -12.57 -5.63 5.62
C LYS A 401 -12.00 -5.82 4.23
N VAL A 402 -10.85 -6.49 4.14
CA VAL A 402 -10.21 -6.84 2.88
C VAL A 402 -9.83 -8.32 2.92
N VAL A 403 -10.06 -9.03 1.84
CA VAL A 403 -9.56 -10.38 1.61
C VAL A 403 -8.96 -10.42 0.21
N ASP A 404 -7.73 -10.90 0.10
CA ASP A 404 -6.99 -11.07 -1.16
C ASP A 404 -6.44 -12.49 -1.22
N GLU A 405 -6.84 -13.28 -2.20
CA GLU A 405 -6.43 -14.66 -2.37
C GLU A 405 -5.87 -14.87 -3.78
N LEU A 406 -4.74 -15.57 -3.86
CA LEU A 406 -4.04 -15.87 -5.09
C LEU A 406 -3.62 -17.35 -5.11
N LYS A 407 -3.91 -18.03 -6.20
CA LYS A 407 -3.43 -19.37 -6.52
C LYS A 407 -2.65 -19.31 -7.81
N SER A 408 -1.51 -19.97 -7.89
CA SER A 408 -0.77 -20.04 -9.14
C SER A 408 -0.12 -21.42 -9.34
N PHE A 409 0.08 -21.73 -10.63
CA PHE A 409 0.80 -22.90 -11.08
C PHE A 409 1.73 -22.50 -12.20
N ARG A 410 3.01 -22.92 -12.10
CA ARG A 410 4.06 -22.57 -13.05
C ARG A 410 4.82 -23.82 -13.49
N LEU A 411 5.14 -23.87 -14.79
CA LEU A 411 6.01 -24.86 -15.40
C LEU A 411 7.13 -24.14 -16.15
N ASP A 412 8.36 -24.57 -15.98
CA ASP A 412 9.54 -24.05 -16.66
C ASP A 412 10.38 -25.20 -17.23
N ALA A 413 10.97 -24.97 -18.39
CA ALA A 413 11.98 -25.83 -19.00
C ALA A 413 13.16 -24.98 -19.43
N GLU A 414 14.35 -25.36 -19.03
CA GLU A 414 15.62 -24.76 -19.41
C GLU A 414 16.48 -25.85 -20.06
N PHE A 415 17.01 -25.57 -21.23
CA PHE A 415 17.81 -26.55 -21.99
C PHE A 415 18.96 -25.87 -22.71
N PRO A 416 20.12 -26.54 -22.85
CA PRO A 416 21.27 -26.02 -23.57
C PRO A 416 20.88 -25.57 -24.98
N ALA A 417 21.43 -24.46 -25.42
CA ALA A 417 21.12 -23.94 -26.76
C ALA A 417 21.50 -24.96 -27.84
N PRO A 418 20.61 -25.28 -28.81
CA PRO A 418 20.87 -26.29 -29.80
C PRO A 418 21.71 -25.77 -30.97
N GLY A 419 22.62 -26.63 -31.50
CA GLY A 419 23.32 -26.40 -32.75
C GLY A 419 24.07 -25.08 -32.83
N ALA A 420 23.89 -24.35 -33.90
CA ALA A 420 24.59 -23.07 -34.14
C ALA A 420 24.20 -21.96 -33.14
N LEU A 421 23.09 -22.08 -32.43
CA LEU A 421 22.69 -21.11 -31.39
C LEU A 421 23.65 -21.09 -30.20
N GLN A 422 24.44 -22.14 -29.98
CA GLN A 422 25.46 -22.20 -28.92
C GLN A 422 26.56 -21.15 -29.05
N THR A 423 26.74 -20.57 -30.24
CA THR A 423 27.70 -19.47 -30.44
C THR A 423 27.24 -18.15 -29.82
N MET A 424 25.95 -18.02 -29.52
CA MET A 424 25.36 -16.79 -28.97
C MET A 424 24.64 -17.03 -27.64
N PHE A 425 24.04 -18.20 -27.44
CA PHE A 425 23.24 -18.53 -26.27
C PHE A 425 23.82 -19.71 -25.50
N SER A 426 23.88 -19.58 -24.17
CA SER A 426 24.19 -20.71 -23.30
C SER A 426 23.03 -21.71 -23.22
N ASP A 427 21.83 -21.20 -23.08
CA ASP A 427 20.62 -21.96 -22.90
C ASP A 427 19.37 -21.21 -23.39
N ILE A 428 18.29 -21.96 -23.55
CA ILE A 428 16.96 -21.46 -23.86
C ILE A 428 16.03 -21.83 -22.68
N HIS A 429 15.30 -20.85 -22.20
CA HIS A 429 14.34 -20.98 -21.12
C HIS A 429 12.93 -20.72 -21.63
N VAL A 430 12.03 -21.68 -21.47
CA VAL A 430 10.61 -21.54 -21.80
C VAL A 430 9.77 -21.85 -20.58
N GLY A 431 8.63 -21.20 -20.46
CA GLY A 431 7.75 -21.49 -19.34
C GLY A 431 6.36 -20.94 -19.50
N ALA A 432 5.49 -21.45 -18.65
CA ALA A 432 4.10 -21.01 -18.55
C ALA A 432 3.71 -20.85 -17.09
N ASN A 433 2.88 -19.87 -16.80
CA ASN A 433 2.30 -19.63 -15.48
C ASN A 433 0.81 -19.33 -15.62
N TYR A 434 0.01 -19.88 -14.71
CA TYR A 434 -1.38 -19.52 -14.56
C TYR A 434 -1.61 -19.03 -13.13
N ALA A 435 -2.24 -17.87 -13.01
CA ALA A 435 -2.58 -17.24 -11.74
C ALA A 435 -4.07 -16.90 -11.70
N ASP A 436 -4.73 -17.22 -10.58
CA ASP A 436 -6.13 -16.91 -10.29
C ASP A 436 -6.18 -16.13 -8.98
N ARG A 437 -6.57 -14.85 -9.06
CA ARG A 437 -6.64 -13.92 -7.94
C ARG A 437 -8.05 -13.40 -7.76
N SER A 438 -8.49 -13.37 -6.50
CA SER A 438 -9.73 -12.71 -6.09
C SER A 438 -9.45 -11.77 -4.93
N LYS A 439 -9.80 -10.49 -5.09
CA LYS A 439 -9.69 -9.50 -4.03
C LYS A 439 -11.05 -8.89 -3.73
N GLN A 440 -11.42 -8.93 -2.45
CA GLN A 440 -12.70 -8.43 -1.94
C GLN A 440 -12.46 -7.32 -0.93
N LYS A 441 -13.28 -6.30 -0.99
CA LYS A 441 -13.39 -5.27 0.03
C LYS A 441 -14.85 -5.00 0.33
N TRP A 442 -15.15 -4.76 1.59
CA TRP A 442 -16.38 -4.05 1.97
C TRP A 442 -16.13 -3.23 3.24
N GLN A 443 -16.89 -2.16 3.41
CA GLN A 443 -16.64 -1.15 4.42
C GLN A 443 -17.95 -0.60 4.96
N PRO A 444 -18.62 -1.32 5.88
CA PRO A 444 -19.75 -0.78 6.61
C PRO A 444 -19.33 0.45 7.42
N GLU A 445 -20.14 1.50 7.39
CA GLU A 445 -19.89 2.76 8.07
C GLU A 445 -21.17 3.29 8.69
N GLY A 446 -21.04 4.25 9.61
CA GLY A 446 -22.20 4.93 10.17
C GLY A 446 -21.84 6.04 11.13
N ASN A 447 -22.80 6.92 11.34
CA ASN A 447 -22.70 7.92 12.37
C ASN A 447 -22.69 7.26 13.75
N ILE A 448 -21.90 7.83 14.64
CA ILE A 448 -21.92 7.53 16.07
C ILE A 448 -22.74 8.65 16.71
N ASN A 449 -23.95 8.31 17.13
CA ASN A 449 -24.91 9.26 17.66
C ASN A 449 -24.88 9.29 19.20
N LEU A 450 -25.25 10.43 19.79
CA LEU A 450 -25.43 10.52 21.24
C LEU A 450 -26.49 9.53 21.69
N GLY A 451 -26.22 8.82 22.79
CA GLY A 451 -27.16 7.89 23.41
C GLY A 451 -28.16 8.58 24.35
N ALA A 452 -28.79 7.82 25.20
CA ALA A 452 -29.88 8.31 26.10
C ALA A 452 -29.42 9.40 27.08
N GLN A 453 -28.13 9.49 27.39
CA GLN A 453 -27.60 10.53 28.27
C GLN A 453 -27.43 11.90 27.58
N GLY A 454 -27.56 11.95 26.26
CA GLY A 454 -27.39 13.17 25.48
C GLY A 454 -25.98 13.75 25.58
N ILE A 455 -25.89 15.07 25.67
CA ILE A 455 -24.63 15.81 25.80
C ILE A 455 -24.06 15.56 27.20
N THR A 456 -22.88 14.96 27.29
CA THR A 456 -22.26 14.56 28.55
C THR A 456 -20.73 14.57 28.45
N PRO A 457 -19.98 14.89 29.52
CA PRO A 457 -18.53 14.74 29.50
C PRO A 457 -18.15 13.26 29.47
N VAL A 458 -16.95 12.97 28.95
CA VAL A 458 -16.38 11.61 29.03
C VAL A 458 -15.97 11.35 30.48
N GLY A 459 -16.53 10.32 31.09
CA GLY A 459 -16.28 9.96 32.51
C GLY A 459 -14.81 9.71 32.80
N SER A 460 -14.42 9.96 34.05
CA SER A 460 -13.03 9.81 34.52
C SER A 460 -12.48 8.38 34.35
N GLU A 461 -13.34 7.38 34.36
CA GLU A 461 -12.98 5.97 34.13
C GLU A 461 -12.46 5.67 32.73
N PHE A 462 -12.74 6.55 31.76
CA PHE A 462 -12.25 6.43 30.38
C PHE A 462 -11.06 7.33 30.09
N GLN A 463 -10.69 8.25 30.98
CA GLN A 463 -9.61 9.19 30.73
C GLN A 463 -8.24 8.51 30.78
N TYR A 464 -7.41 8.80 29.78
CA TYR A 464 -6.01 8.38 29.73
C TYR A 464 -5.03 9.48 30.21
N GLY A 465 -5.55 10.67 30.55
CA GLY A 465 -4.77 11.85 30.90
C GLY A 465 -4.69 12.85 29.74
N LEU A 466 -3.67 13.68 29.75
CA LEU A 466 -3.48 14.73 28.77
C LEU A 466 -2.40 14.34 27.74
N VAL A 467 -2.57 14.78 26.51
CA VAL A 467 -1.56 14.69 25.46
C VAL A 467 -1.16 16.09 25.00
N ASP A 468 0.12 16.25 24.66
CA ASP A 468 0.70 17.52 24.26
C ASP A 468 0.66 17.72 22.75
N LEU A 469 -0.04 18.76 22.30
CA LEU A 469 -0.07 19.29 20.95
C LEU A 469 0.68 20.64 20.84
N GLY A 470 1.60 20.93 21.76
CA GLY A 470 2.43 22.13 21.76
C GLY A 470 3.28 22.29 20.50
N PHE A 471 3.62 21.20 19.80
CA PHE A 471 4.27 21.24 18.48
C PHE A 471 3.47 22.03 17.43
N ALA A 472 2.15 22.11 17.59
CA ALA A 472 1.22 22.87 16.74
C ALA A 472 0.67 24.12 17.43
N GLY A 473 1.14 24.48 18.63
CA GLY A 473 0.70 25.66 19.38
C GLY A 473 -0.59 25.47 20.20
N VAL A 474 -1.22 24.29 20.16
CA VAL A 474 -2.51 24.05 20.84
C VAL A 474 -2.33 23.86 22.35
N GLY A 475 -1.20 23.29 22.79
CA GLY A 475 -0.99 22.89 24.18
C GLY A 475 -1.58 21.51 24.51
N LEU A 476 -2.03 21.35 25.76
CA LEU A 476 -2.53 20.07 26.29
C LEU A 476 -4.02 19.89 25.97
N ILE A 477 -4.39 18.66 25.55
CA ILE A 477 -5.79 18.24 25.38
C ILE A 477 -6.03 16.87 26.02
N PRO A 478 -7.26 16.52 26.43
CA PRO A 478 -7.58 15.22 27.00
C PRO A 478 -7.45 14.09 25.98
N SER A 479 -7.07 12.92 26.50
CA SER A 479 -7.08 11.65 25.80
C SER A 479 -7.95 10.64 26.56
N TRP A 480 -8.72 9.82 25.83
CA TRP A 480 -9.65 8.88 26.46
C TRP A 480 -9.84 7.59 25.65
N ASN A 481 -10.40 6.59 26.31
CA ASN A 481 -10.84 5.33 25.71
C ASN A 481 -12.08 5.56 24.85
N VAL A 482 -11.88 5.77 23.55
CA VAL A 482 -12.96 6.03 22.59
C VAL A 482 -13.94 4.86 22.50
N PRO A 483 -13.52 3.58 22.36
CA PRO A 483 -14.46 2.45 22.36
C PRO A 483 -15.31 2.38 23.63
N GLY A 484 -14.70 2.58 24.80
CA GLY A 484 -15.43 2.58 26.07
C GLY A 484 -16.45 3.73 26.17
N ALA A 485 -16.08 4.93 25.75
CA ALA A 485 -16.98 6.08 25.70
C ALA A 485 -18.13 5.86 24.71
N VAL A 486 -17.85 5.30 23.52
CA VAL A 486 -18.88 4.95 22.54
C VAL A 486 -19.85 3.92 23.12
N ALA A 487 -19.37 2.85 23.72
CA ALA A 487 -20.19 1.79 24.29
C ALA A 487 -21.10 2.27 25.43
N LYS A 488 -20.65 3.26 26.22
CA LYS A 488 -21.42 3.76 27.37
C LYS A 488 -22.37 4.91 27.03
N TYR A 489 -21.93 5.84 26.20
CA TYR A 489 -22.61 7.13 25.99
C TYR A 489 -23.25 7.30 24.62
N MET A 490 -22.91 6.44 23.66
CA MET A 490 -23.28 6.65 22.26
C MET A 490 -23.84 5.37 21.64
N THR A 491 -24.33 5.48 20.40
CA THR A 491 -24.82 4.34 19.62
C THR A 491 -24.11 4.31 18.28
N PHE A 492 -23.65 3.12 17.86
CA PHE A 492 -22.99 2.87 16.58
C PHE A 492 -23.60 1.65 15.90
N ASN A 493 -24.25 1.86 14.77
CA ASN A 493 -24.86 0.81 13.96
C ASN A 493 -24.39 0.97 12.52
N PRO A 494 -23.25 0.35 12.15
CA PRO A 494 -22.70 0.47 10.82
C PRO A 494 -23.58 -0.23 9.79
N VAL A 495 -23.77 0.39 8.64
CA VAL A 495 -24.55 -0.10 7.50
C VAL A 495 -23.69 -0.11 6.25
N ASP A 496 -24.09 -0.86 5.21
CA ASP A 496 -23.42 -0.93 3.92
C ASP A 496 -24.33 -0.67 2.73
N ASN A 497 -25.56 -0.22 3.00
CA ASN A 497 -26.66 -0.06 2.05
C ASN A 497 -27.03 1.40 1.77
N GLN A 498 -26.12 2.33 1.97
CA GLN A 498 -26.33 3.73 1.62
C GLN A 498 -25.62 4.09 0.29
N PRO A 499 -26.12 5.07 -0.49
CA PRO A 499 -25.54 5.42 -1.80
C PRO A 499 -24.02 5.61 -1.78
N TRP A 500 -23.51 6.37 -0.81
CA TRP A 500 -22.05 6.62 -0.68
C TRP A 500 -21.22 5.43 -0.17
N LEU A 501 -21.87 4.34 0.26
CA LEU A 501 -21.20 3.12 0.73
C LEU A 501 -21.11 2.05 -0.37
N ILE A 502 -22.01 2.09 -1.36
CA ILE A 502 -22.01 1.13 -2.47
C ILE A 502 -20.63 1.07 -3.18
N PRO A 503 -19.98 2.20 -3.52
CA PRO A 503 -18.66 2.17 -4.16
C PRO A 503 -17.53 1.63 -3.28
N LYS A 504 -17.78 1.43 -1.97
CA LYS A 504 -16.79 0.92 -1.01
C LYS A 504 -16.84 -0.60 -0.83
N ALA A 505 -17.72 -1.29 -1.55
CA ALA A 505 -17.86 -2.75 -1.52
C ALA A 505 -17.77 -3.33 -2.94
N TRP A 506 -16.79 -4.23 -3.16
CA TRP A 506 -16.52 -4.81 -4.46
C TRP A 506 -15.70 -6.11 -4.34
N THR A 507 -15.80 -6.95 -5.37
CA THR A 507 -14.90 -8.06 -5.63
C THR A 507 -14.27 -7.85 -7.00
N VAL A 508 -12.97 -8.02 -7.11
CA VAL A 508 -12.24 -8.00 -8.39
C VAL A 508 -11.54 -9.35 -8.56
N ASN A 509 -11.79 -9.98 -9.70
CA ASN A 509 -11.23 -11.27 -10.07
C ASN A 509 -10.30 -11.09 -11.27
N GLU A 510 -9.16 -11.77 -11.26
CA GLU A 510 -8.17 -11.75 -12.33
C GLU A 510 -7.63 -13.16 -12.57
N LYS A 511 -7.76 -13.65 -13.81
CA LYS A 511 -7.13 -14.88 -14.27
C LYS A 511 -6.08 -14.53 -15.30
N ILE A 512 -4.83 -14.94 -15.07
CA ILE A 512 -3.69 -14.53 -15.89
C ILE A 512 -2.95 -15.76 -16.37
N GLY A 513 -2.99 -16.00 -17.67
CA GLY A 513 -2.13 -16.95 -18.35
C GLY A 513 -0.88 -16.23 -18.88
N THR A 514 0.30 -16.68 -18.49
CA THR A 514 1.58 -16.16 -18.95
C THR A 514 2.33 -17.26 -19.67
N PHE A 515 2.91 -16.95 -20.82
CA PHE A 515 3.84 -17.81 -21.55
C PHE A 515 5.08 -17.01 -21.91
N PHE A 516 6.27 -17.61 -21.82
CA PHE A 516 7.49 -16.92 -22.20
C PHE A 516 8.51 -17.84 -22.90
N VAL A 517 9.34 -17.21 -23.73
CA VAL A 517 10.55 -17.81 -24.30
C VAL A 517 11.69 -16.81 -24.13
N GLN A 518 12.84 -17.30 -23.65
CA GLN A 518 14.04 -16.52 -23.43
C GLN A 518 15.28 -17.28 -23.85
N GLY A 519 16.21 -16.61 -24.53
CA GLY A 519 17.57 -17.09 -24.73
C GLY A 519 18.53 -16.35 -23.81
N ASN A 520 19.33 -17.09 -23.05
CA ASN A 520 20.39 -16.53 -22.22
C ASN A 520 21.64 -16.39 -23.06
N ILE A 521 22.12 -15.15 -23.21
CA ILE A 521 23.24 -14.78 -24.07
C ILE A 521 24.54 -15.01 -23.31
N ASP A 522 25.48 -15.71 -23.95
CA ASP A 522 26.86 -15.84 -23.49
C ASP A 522 27.77 -15.93 -24.74
N THR A 523 28.43 -14.83 -25.07
CA THR A 523 29.18 -14.69 -26.32
C THR A 523 30.29 -13.64 -26.18
N THR A 524 31.01 -13.40 -27.26
CA THR A 524 32.05 -12.36 -27.32
C THR A 524 31.81 -11.49 -28.58
N TRP A 525 31.77 -10.18 -28.42
CA TRP A 525 31.71 -9.23 -29.53
C TRP A 525 33.04 -8.50 -29.67
N GLY A 526 33.81 -8.90 -30.72
CA GLY A 526 35.22 -8.57 -30.77
C GLY A 526 35.99 -9.21 -29.59
N ASP A 527 36.64 -8.41 -28.76
CA ASP A 527 37.35 -8.87 -27.56
C ASP A 527 36.55 -8.68 -26.25
N VAL A 528 35.29 -8.21 -26.35
CA VAL A 528 34.46 -7.91 -25.20
C VAL A 528 33.52 -9.08 -24.89
N PRO A 529 33.62 -9.72 -23.72
CA PRO A 529 32.65 -10.72 -23.30
C PRO A 529 31.26 -10.05 -23.09
N VAL A 530 30.24 -10.68 -23.66
CA VAL A 530 28.85 -10.23 -23.60
C VAL A 530 27.98 -11.33 -23.06
N ARG A 531 27.27 -11.04 -21.99
CA ARG A 531 26.22 -11.90 -21.44
C ARG A 531 24.91 -11.16 -21.34
N GLY A 532 23.83 -11.86 -21.12
CA GLY A 532 22.52 -11.21 -21.01
C GLY A 532 21.38 -12.16 -21.28
N ASN A 533 20.27 -11.60 -21.68
CA ASN A 533 19.12 -12.36 -22.14
C ASN A 533 18.30 -11.56 -23.16
N VAL A 534 17.61 -12.28 -24.03
CA VAL A 534 16.60 -11.76 -24.92
C VAL A 534 15.40 -12.68 -24.90
N GLY A 535 14.20 -12.13 -24.86
CA GLY A 535 13.01 -12.96 -24.83
C GLY A 535 11.72 -12.18 -25.03
N VAL A 536 10.64 -12.92 -25.03
CA VAL A 536 9.30 -12.38 -25.10
C VAL A 536 8.41 -13.10 -24.09
N GLN A 537 7.60 -12.34 -23.37
CA GLN A 537 6.54 -12.83 -22.51
C GLN A 537 5.19 -12.40 -23.08
N VAL A 538 4.23 -13.32 -23.12
CA VAL A 538 2.85 -13.05 -23.51
C VAL A 538 1.98 -13.27 -22.29
N GLN A 539 1.20 -12.26 -21.91
CA GLN A 539 0.24 -12.32 -20.81
C GLN A 539 -1.18 -12.17 -21.34
N HIS A 540 -2.02 -13.15 -21.13
CA HIS A 540 -3.46 -13.07 -21.37
C HIS A 540 -4.18 -12.91 -20.04
N THR A 541 -4.91 -11.81 -19.90
CA THR A 541 -5.61 -11.45 -18.66
C THR A 541 -7.12 -11.44 -18.90
N ASP A 542 -7.87 -12.14 -18.05
CA ASP A 542 -9.31 -12.04 -17.89
C ASP A 542 -9.59 -11.37 -16.55
N GLN A 543 -10.08 -10.13 -16.60
CA GLN A 543 -10.41 -9.35 -15.41
C GLN A 543 -11.91 -9.08 -15.36
N SER A 544 -12.49 -9.19 -14.15
CA SER A 544 -13.89 -8.88 -13.89
C SER A 544 -14.07 -8.29 -12.50
N SER A 545 -15.18 -7.61 -12.30
CA SER A 545 -15.58 -7.13 -10.98
C SER A 545 -17.07 -7.42 -10.73
N ASP A 546 -17.33 -7.98 -9.56
CA ASP A 546 -18.66 -8.16 -9.02
C ASP A 546 -18.90 -7.11 -7.94
N SER A 547 -19.94 -6.33 -8.08
CA SER A 547 -20.22 -5.18 -7.22
C SER A 547 -21.73 -4.93 -7.12
N ARG A 548 -22.08 -3.83 -6.50
CA ARG A 548 -23.45 -3.31 -6.43
C ARG A 548 -23.51 -1.93 -7.08
N VAL A 549 -24.67 -1.57 -7.61
CA VAL A 549 -24.99 -0.22 -8.05
C VAL A 549 -26.15 0.32 -7.25
N TRP A 550 -26.08 1.60 -6.91
CA TRP A 550 -27.21 2.32 -6.34
C TRP A 550 -28.00 2.97 -7.47
N ASP A 551 -29.30 2.71 -7.50
CA ASP A 551 -30.23 3.23 -8.49
C ASP A 551 -31.36 4.00 -7.77
N ASN A 552 -31.22 5.30 -7.69
CA ASN A 552 -32.14 6.18 -6.99
C ASN A 552 -33.51 6.33 -7.68
N SER A 553 -33.68 5.75 -8.85
CA SER A 553 -34.98 5.72 -9.55
C SER A 553 -35.88 4.55 -9.16
N GLN A 554 -35.31 3.58 -8.42
CA GLN A 554 -36.08 2.42 -7.96
C GLN A 554 -36.96 2.74 -6.74
N ALA A 555 -37.95 1.88 -6.49
CA ALA A 555 -38.75 1.99 -5.28
C ALA A 555 -37.90 1.81 -4.03
N ALA A 556 -38.33 2.44 -2.92
CA ALA A 556 -37.63 2.34 -1.64
C ALA A 556 -37.44 0.88 -1.21
N GLY A 557 -36.15 0.54 -0.91
CA GLY A 557 -35.74 -0.82 -0.55
C GLY A 557 -35.30 -1.70 -1.74
N HIS A 558 -35.41 -1.21 -2.97
CA HIS A 558 -34.97 -1.90 -4.20
C HIS A 558 -33.88 -1.15 -4.98
N GLU A 559 -33.30 -0.13 -4.40
CA GLU A 559 -32.30 0.74 -5.04
C GLU A 559 -30.98 0.03 -5.29
N ILE A 560 -30.67 -1.05 -4.56
CA ILE A 560 -29.41 -1.77 -4.67
C ILE A 560 -29.56 -2.95 -5.63
N ARG A 561 -28.78 -2.94 -6.69
CA ARG A 561 -28.75 -4.02 -7.68
C ARG A 561 -27.35 -4.61 -7.82
N PRO A 562 -27.22 -5.93 -8.05
CA PRO A 562 -25.93 -6.52 -8.41
C PRO A 562 -25.50 -6.05 -9.80
N PHE A 563 -24.22 -5.89 -9.98
CA PHE A 563 -23.62 -5.50 -11.27
C PHE A 563 -22.25 -6.16 -11.44
N THR A 564 -22.08 -6.88 -12.54
CA THR A 564 -20.84 -7.53 -12.93
C THR A 564 -20.40 -7.02 -14.28
N ASN A 565 -19.13 -6.65 -14.42
CA ASN A 565 -18.54 -6.28 -15.69
C ASN A 565 -17.05 -6.65 -15.74
N GLY A 566 -16.48 -6.78 -16.94
CA GLY A 566 -15.10 -7.19 -17.11
C GLY A 566 -14.67 -7.24 -18.56
N LYS A 567 -13.39 -7.51 -18.78
CA LYS A 567 -12.80 -7.66 -20.14
C LYS A 567 -11.62 -8.61 -20.13
N THR A 568 -11.27 -9.08 -21.30
CA THR A 568 -10.02 -9.77 -21.59
C THR A 568 -9.09 -8.91 -22.41
N TYR A 569 -7.78 -9.07 -22.21
CA TYR A 569 -6.76 -8.44 -23.04
C TYR A 569 -5.48 -9.27 -23.04
N THR A 570 -4.61 -8.98 -24.01
CA THR A 570 -3.31 -9.68 -24.16
C THR A 570 -2.20 -8.66 -24.31
N ASP A 571 -1.14 -8.82 -23.53
CA ASP A 571 0.08 -8.04 -23.62
C ASP A 571 1.24 -8.88 -24.13
N VAL A 572 2.02 -8.33 -25.06
CA VAL A 572 3.26 -8.90 -25.57
C VAL A 572 4.40 -8.04 -25.07
N LEU A 573 5.29 -8.64 -24.28
CA LEU A 573 6.33 -7.97 -23.51
C LEU A 573 7.71 -8.48 -23.93
N PRO A 574 8.31 -7.92 -24.99
CA PRO A 574 9.69 -8.20 -25.35
C PRO A 574 10.65 -7.58 -24.33
N SER A 575 11.77 -8.25 -24.08
CA SER A 575 12.84 -7.76 -23.22
C SER A 575 14.20 -8.16 -23.75
N LEU A 576 15.18 -7.27 -23.56
CA LEU A 576 16.59 -7.47 -23.88
C LEU A 576 17.42 -6.87 -22.75
N ASN A 577 18.31 -7.66 -22.19
CA ASN A 577 19.35 -7.20 -21.28
C ASN A 577 20.71 -7.63 -21.81
N LEU A 578 21.64 -6.70 -21.94
CA LEU A 578 23.02 -6.94 -22.37
C LEU A 578 23.99 -6.41 -21.31
N VAL A 579 24.99 -7.21 -21.02
CA VAL A 579 26.03 -6.92 -20.04
C VAL A 579 27.39 -7.07 -20.71
N PHE A 580 28.06 -5.95 -20.95
CA PHE A 580 29.39 -5.88 -21.54
C PHE A 580 30.45 -5.82 -20.45
N SER A 581 31.35 -6.80 -20.40
CA SER A 581 32.49 -6.80 -19.50
C SER A 581 33.63 -6.02 -20.17
N LEU A 582 33.67 -4.67 -19.95
CA LEU A 582 34.67 -3.79 -20.57
C LEU A 582 36.08 -4.07 -20.07
N THR A 583 36.19 -4.38 -18.79
CA THR A 583 37.40 -4.87 -18.10
C THR A 583 36.99 -5.84 -17.00
N ASN A 584 37.92 -6.47 -16.32
CA ASN A 584 37.60 -7.40 -15.21
C ASN A 584 36.79 -6.76 -14.08
N ASP A 585 36.75 -5.45 -14.00
CA ASP A 585 36.13 -4.70 -12.92
C ASP A 585 35.15 -3.61 -13.41
N GLN A 586 34.98 -3.45 -14.73
CA GLN A 586 34.04 -2.49 -15.31
C GLN A 586 32.98 -3.20 -16.18
N THR A 587 31.75 -2.83 -15.96
CA THR A 587 30.60 -3.42 -16.64
C THR A 587 29.71 -2.30 -17.21
N LEU A 588 29.31 -2.43 -18.47
CA LEU A 588 28.25 -1.62 -19.07
C LEU A 588 27.03 -2.51 -19.27
N ARG A 589 25.87 -2.05 -18.80
CA ARG A 589 24.59 -2.74 -18.98
C ARG A 589 23.68 -1.90 -19.85
N VAL A 590 22.99 -2.53 -20.78
CA VAL A 590 21.97 -1.90 -21.62
C VAL A 590 20.73 -2.79 -21.60
N ALA A 591 19.56 -2.20 -21.38
CA ALA A 591 18.31 -2.93 -21.40
C ALA A 591 17.22 -2.20 -22.16
N LEU A 592 16.41 -2.99 -22.88
CA LEU A 592 15.20 -2.55 -23.58
C LEU A 592 14.07 -3.48 -23.16
N ALA A 593 12.92 -2.91 -22.81
CA ALA A 593 11.76 -3.72 -22.48
C ALA A 593 10.44 -2.98 -22.73
N ARG A 594 9.42 -3.73 -23.11
CA ARG A 594 8.04 -3.31 -22.91
C ARG A 594 7.56 -3.83 -21.56
N GLN A 595 7.03 -2.93 -20.74
CA GLN A 595 6.62 -3.23 -19.38
C GLN A 595 5.15 -2.90 -19.17
N VAL A 596 4.54 -3.61 -18.24
CA VAL A 596 3.12 -3.47 -17.90
C VAL A 596 2.95 -3.38 -16.38
N ALA A 597 1.99 -2.58 -15.93
CA ALA A 597 1.43 -2.66 -14.58
C ALA A 597 -0.09 -2.71 -14.70
N ARG A 598 -0.69 -3.71 -14.09
CA ARG A 598 -2.16 -3.86 -14.08
C ARG A 598 -2.79 -2.70 -13.32
N ALA A 599 -3.98 -2.28 -13.75
CA ALA A 599 -4.74 -1.22 -13.08
C ALA A 599 -4.89 -1.52 -11.58
N ARG A 600 -4.99 -0.48 -10.77
CA ARG A 600 -5.26 -0.61 -9.34
C ARG A 600 -6.56 -1.36 -9.12
N VAL A 601 -6.61 -2.20 -8.09
CA VAL A 601 -7.79 -3.02 -7.83
C VAL A 601 -9.02 -2.15 -7.50
N ASP A 602 -8.83 -1.07 -6.75
CA ASP A 602 -9.89 -0.12 -6.43
C ASP A 602 -10.42 0.65 -7.66
N GLN A 603 -9.62 0.81 -8.71
CA GLN A 603 -10.05 1.39 -10.00
C GLN A 603 -10.85 0.40 -10.85
N LEU A 604 -10.58 -0.91 -10.69
CA LEU A 604 -11.29 -1.98 -11.42
C LEU A 604 -12.65 -2.33 -10.83
N ARG A 605 -13.06 -1.75 -9.70
CA ARG A 605 -14.37 -2.03 -9.13
C ARG A 605 -15.48 -1.66 -10.11
N ALA A 606 -16.50 -2.54 -10.25
CA ALA A 606 -17.68 -2.27 -11.06
C ALA A 606 -18.75 -1.46 -10.29
N SER A 607 -18.54 -1.20 -9.00
CA SER A 607 -19.45 -0.41 -8.19
C SER A 607 -19.52 1.03 -8.66
N VAL A 608 -20.73 1.47 -8.96
CA VAL A 608 -21.02 2.84 -9.41
C VAL A 608 -22.24 3.39 -8.68
N GLU A 609 -22.26 4.69 -8.50
CA GLU A 609 -23.44 5.43 -8.12
C GLU A 609 -24.17 5.83 -9.41
N PHE A 610 -25.36 5.26 -9.65
CA PHE A 610 -26.11 5.41 -10.89
C PHE A 610 -27.43 6.14 -10.62
N GLY A 611 -27.85 6.96 -11.55
CA GLY A 611 -29.16 7.59 -11.53
C GLY A 611 -29.57 8.11 -12.89
N VAL A 612 -30.86 8.39 -13.05
CA VAL A 612 -31.41 9.03 -14.24
C VAL A 612 -32.05 10.36 -13.81
N ASP A 613 -31.65 11.43 -14.50
CA ASP A 613 -32.29 12.74 -14.34
C ASP A 613 -33.72 12.66 -14.84
N THR A 614 -34.68 12.76 -13.93
CA THR A 614 -36.10 12.62 -14.22
C THR A 614 -36.70 13.76 -15.06
N THR A 615 -35.99 14.88 -15.18
CA THR A 615 -36.40 16.06 -15.98
C THR A 615 -35.91 15.94 -17.42
N THR A 616 -34.74 15.38 -17.63
CA THR A 616 -34.10 15.31 -18.97
C THR A 616 -34.07 13.89 -19.55
N GLY A 617 -34.35 12.87 -18.74
CA GLY A 617 -34.20 11.45 -19.08
C GLY A 617 -32.72 11.02 -19.26
N LYS A 618 -31.73 11.86 -18.90
CA LYS A 618 -30.33 11.59 -19.11
C LYS A 618 -29.78 10.75 -17.96
N PRO A 619 -29.18 9.56 -18.21
CA PRO A 619 -28.53 8.78 -17.20
C PRO A 619 -27.17 9.39 -16.82
N GLY A 620 -26.73 9.14 -15.58
CA GLY A 620 -25.43 9.51 -15.07
C GLY A 620 -24.90 8.49 -14.07
N ALA A 621 -23.60 8.27 -14.06
CA ALA A 621 -22.96 7.46 -13.05
C ALA A 621 -21.51 7.90 -12.80
N GLY A 622 -20.99 7.54 -11.61
CA GLY A 622 -19.59 7.71 -11.25
C GLY A 622 -19.08 6.48 -10.50
N GLY A 623 -17.80 6.14 -10.68
CA GLY A 623 -17.24 4.98 -10.00
C GLY A 623 -15.94 4.45 -10.59
N GLY A 624 -15.66 3.16 -10.35
CA GLY A 624 -14.57 2.44 -10.98
C GLY A 624 -14.93 1.95 -12.39
N ASN A 625 -13.93 1.40 -13.08
CA ASN A 625 -14.11 0.88 -14.44
C ASN A 625 -13.40 -0.47 -14.61
N PRO A 626 -14.11 -1.59 -14.60
CA PRO A 626 -13.51 -2.91 -14.81
C PRO A 626 -13.01 -3.14 -16.24
N LEU A 627 -13.27 -2.21 -17.16
CA LEU A 627 -12.82 -2.26 -18.55
C LEU A 627 -11.49 -1.52 -18.78
N LEU A 628 -10.80 -1.09 -17.72
CA LEU A 628 -9.51 -0.40 -17.85
C LEU A 628 -8.45 -1.30 -18.48
N ASP A 629 -7.66 -0.70 -19.37
CA ASP A 629 -6.40 -1.27 -19.82
C ASP A 629 -5.31 -1.05 -18.75
N PRO A 630 -4.30 -1.94 -18.67
CA PRO A 630 -3.15 -1.73 -17.80
C PRO A 630 -2.32 -0.53 -18.24
N TRP A 631 -1.51 0.01 -17.35
CA TRP A 631 -0.44 0.93 -17.72
C TRP A 631 0.64 0.18 -18.49
N ARG A 632 1.07 0.74 -19.61
CA ARG A 632 2.09 0.19 -20.50
C ARG A 632 3.18 1.21 -20.72
N ALA A 633 4.43 0.75 -20.76
CA ALA A 633 5.57 1.59 -21.06
C ALA A 633 6.59 0.87 -21.95
N ASN A 634 7.25 1.63 -22.83
CA ASN A 634 8.50 1.23 -23.44
C ASN A 634 9.64 1.79 -22.60
N ALA A 635 10.59 0.96 -22.24
CA ALA A 635 11.66 1.31 -21.32
C ALA A 635 13.02 1.12 -21.98
N PHE A 636 13.93 2.07 -21.71
CA PHE A 636 15.35 2.01 -22.02
C PHE A 636 16.14 2.27 -20.74
N ASP A 637 17.14 1.43 -20.48
CA ASP A 637 18.02 1.53 -19.33
C ASP A 637 19.48 1.36 -19.75
N ILE A 638 20.36 2.17 -19.19
CA ILE A 638 21.80 2.03 -19.33
C ILE A 638 22.47 2.25 -17.97
N SER A 639 23.42 1.40 -17.60
CA SER A 639 24.17 1.50 -16.34
C SER A 639 25.63 1.17 -16.57
N TRP A 640 26.52 2.04 -16.11
CA TRP A 640 27.94 1.76 -16.01
C TRP A 640 28.31 1.50 -14.55
N GLU A 641 29.12 0.47 -14.32
CA GLU A 641 29.50 0.00 -12.99
C GLU A 641 31.02 -0.25 -12.95
N LYS A 642 31.69 0.25 -11.90
CA LYS A 642 33.08 -0.04 -11.58
C LYS A 642 33.16 -0.70 -10.22
N TYR A 643 33.73 -1.88 -10.15
CA TYR A 643 33.85 -2.68 -8.96
C TYR A 643 35.28 -2.61 -8.37
N PHE A 644 35.38 -2.55 -7.05
CA PHE A 644 36.61 -2.58 -6.28
C PHE A 644 36.68 -3.90 -5.48
N GLY A 645 36.92 -5.00 -6.21
CA GLY A 645 36.68 -6.35 -5.68
C GLY A 645 35.21 -6.59 -5.42
N ASN A 646 34.89 -7.24 -4.29
CA ASN A 646 33.52 -7.45 -3.80
C ASN A 646 33.15 -6.55 -2.60
N LYS A 647 33.93 -5.47 -2.35
CA LYS A 647 33.77 -4.64 -1.15
C LYS A 647 33.15 -3.28 -1.42
N ALA A 648 33.28 -2.78 -2.63
CA ALA A 648 32.74 -1.49 -3.03
C ALA A 648 32.49 -1.45 -4.54
N TYR A 649 31.62 -0.54 -4.97
CA TYR A 649 31.44 -0.20 -6.38
C TYR A 649 30.99 1.25 -6.53
N ILE A 650 31.17 1.80 -7.72
CA ILE A 650 30.61 3.05 -8.18
C ILE A 650 29.74 2.72 -9.39
N ALA A 651 28.54 3.29 -9.45
CA ALA A 651 27.64 3.10 -10.58
C ALA A 651 27.03 4.43 -11.00
N ALA A 652 26.80 4.57 -12.32
CA ALA A 652 26.00 5.62 -12.91
C ALA A 652 24.96 4.97 -13.82
N ALA A 653 23.70 5.37 -13.68
CA ALA A 653 22.61 4.81 -14.46
C ALA A 653 21.70 5.91 -14.98
N TYR A 654 21.21 5.69 -16.21
CA TYR A 654 20.17 6.48 -16.81
C TYR A 654 19.02 5.54 -17.23
N PHE A 655 17.80 5.99 -17.05
CA PHE A 655 16.61 5.26 -17.49
C PHE A 655 15.61 6.21 -18.13
N TYR A 656 14.87 5.70 -19.09
CA TYR A 656 13.77 6.39 -19.75
C TYR A 656 12.59 5.45 -19.88
N LYS A 657 11.39 5.93 -19.52
CA LYS A 657 10.14 5.19 -19.68
C LYS A 657 9.11 6.04 -20.40
N ASP A 658 8.71 5.58 -21.58
CA ASP A 658 7.64 6.17 -22.37
C ASP A 658 6.33 5.45 -22.04
N LEU A 659 5.45 6.13 -21.29
CA LEU A 659 4.14 5.61 -20.89
C LEU A 659 3.19 5.68 -22.09
N THR A 660 2.93 4.54 -22.73
CA THR A 660 2.03 4.45 -23.89
C THR A 660 0.56 4.40 -23.50
N SER A 661 0.25 4.13 -22.24
CA SER A 661 -1.09 4.22 -21.64
C SER A 661 -1.00 4.70 -20.21
N TYR A 662 -1.96 5.52 -19.79
CA TYR A 662 -2.07 6.02 -18.43
C TYR A 662 -3.53 6.08 -17.99
N ILE A 663 -3.81 5.65 -16.74
CA ILE A 663 -5.15 5.66 -16.17
C ILE A 663 -5.34 6.97 -15.41
N TYR A 664 -6.39 7.70 -15.72
CA TYR A 664 -6.78 8.94 -15.06
C TYR A 664 -8.30 9.04 -14.94
N THR A 665 -8.79 9.86 -14.04
CA THR A 665 -10.22 10.12 -13.91
C THR A 665 -10.67 11.05 -15.03
N GLN A 666 -11.72 10.66 -15.74
CA GLN A 666 -12.32 11.43 -16.82
C GLN A 666 -13.83 11.39 -16.71
N THR A 667 -14.46 12.56 -16.95
CA THR A 667 -15.90 12.63 -17.20
C THR A 667 -16.13 12.51 -18.70
N ARG A 668 -16.97 11.56 -19.11
CA ARG A 668 -17.33 11.30 -20.49
C ARG A 668 -18.81 11.49 -20.72
N ASP A 669 -19.16 12.44 -21.59
CA ASP A 669 -20.52 12.56 -22.13
C ASP A 669 -20.74 11.57 -23.29
N GLY A 670 -22.00 11.19 -23.52
CA GLY A 670 -22.37 10.22 -24.54
C GLY A 670 -21.97 8.77 -24.21
N TYR A 671 -21.73 8.46 -22.93
CA TYR A 671 -21.50 7.08 -22.51
C TYR A 671 -22.76 6.25 -22.67
N ASP A 672 -22.63 5.01 -23.15
CA ASP A 672 -23.75 4.08 -23.33
C ASP A 672 -24.08 3.39 -22.01
N PHE A 673 -25.25 3.70 -21.48
CA PHE A 673 -25.80 3.16 -20.24
C PHE A 673 -26.70 1.94 -20.41
N THR A 674 -26.80 1.36 -21.61
CA THR A 674 -27.71 0.24 -21.91
C THR A 674 -27.59 -0.88 -20.87
N SER A 675 -26.37 -1.22 -20.43
CA SER A 675 -26.14 -2.27 -19.42
C SER A 675 -26.65 -1.91 -18.02
N LEU A 676 -26.52 -0.66 -17.61
CA LEU A 676 -26.99 -0.17 -16.30
C LEU A 676 -28.52 0.11 -16.32
N LEU A 677 -29.06 0.40 -17.50
CA LEU A 677 -30.50 0.58 -17.70
C LEU A 677 -31.26 -0.74 -17.79
N GLN A 678 -30.59 -1.87 -17.94
CA GLN A 678 -31.23 -3.18 -17.99
C GLN A 678 -31.94 -3.47 -16.66
N GLY A 679 -33.25 -3.62 -16.72
CA GLY A 679 -34.10 -3.80 -15.54
C GLY A 679 -34.41 -2.52 -14.76
N TRP A 680 -33.99 -1.37 -15.26
CA TRP A 680 -34.35 -0.07 -14.68
C TRP A 680 -35.85 0.25 -14.95
N VAL A 681 -36.53 0.74 -13.92
CA VAL A 681 -37.94 1.11 -14.01
C VAL A 681 -38.06 2.62 -13.77
N PRO A 682 -38.70 3.38 -14.68
CA PRO A 682 -38.95 4.81 -14.47
C PRO A 682 -39.72 5.07 -13.18
N PRO A 683 -39.31 6.06 -12.36
CA PRO A 683 -40.08 6.42 -11.17
C PRO A 683 -41.46 6.95 -11.55
N ALA A 684 -42.44 6.76 -10.64
CA ALA A 684 -43.79 7.23 -10.84
C ALA A 684 -43.83 8.74 -11.10
N GLY A 685 -44.51 9.16 -12.18
CA GLY A 685 -44.58 10.56 -12.58
C GLY A 685 -43.51 11.04 -13.55
N MET A 686 -42.55 10.22 -13.92
CA MET A 686 -41.61 10.54 -15.00
C MET A 686 -42.30 10.48 -16.35
N THR A 687 -42.30 11.60 -17.08
CA THR A 687 -42.96 11.72 -18.41
C THR A 687 -41.95 11.78 -19.56
N VAL A 688 -40.67 11.98 -19.25
CA VAL A 688 -39.60 12.13 -20.22
C VAL A 688 -39.02 10.77 -20.60
N PRO A 689 -38.83 10.45 -21.91
CA PRO A 689 -38.19 9.20 -22.32
C PRO A 689 -36.76 9.08 -21.78
N VAL A 690 -36.40 7.89 -21.29
CA VAL A 690 -35.06 7.61 -20.85
C VAL A 690 -34.10 7.50 -22.05
N LYS A 691 -33.02 8.23 -21.99
CA LYS A 691 -31.94 8.17 -22.99
C LYS A 691 -31.00 7.02 -22.64
N THR A 692 -30.44 6.38 -23.69
CA THR A 692 -29.38 5.36 -23.50
C THR A 692 -28.00 5.96 -23.30
N GLN A 693 -27.81 7.22 -23.72
CA GLN A 693 -26.54 7.93 -23.56
C GLN A 693 -26.60 8.97 -22.46
N GLY A 694 -25.53 9.05 -21.69
CA GLY A 694 -25.43 9.94 -20.53
C GLY A 694 -24.01 10.31 -20.16
N THR A 695 -23.80 10.70 -18.91
CA THR A 695 -22.50 11.15 -18.40
C THR A 695 -21.93 10.13 -17.41
N MET A 696 -20.70 9.63 -17.68
CA MET A 696 -19.95 8.72 -16.81
C MET A 696 -18.71 9.44 -16.28
N SER A 697 -18.45 9.37 -14.98
CA SER A 697 -17.28 9.97 -14.30
C SER A 697 -16.42 8.94 -13.56
#